data_92b84d787fe82ec0a7a734b6dcbebdca
#
_entry.id   92b84d787fe82ec0a7a734b6dcbebdca
#
_cell.length_a   1.000
_cell.length_b   1.000
_cell.length_c   1.000
_cell.angle_alpha   90.00
_cell.angle_beta   90.00
_cell.angle_gamma   90.00
#
_symmetry.space_group_name_H-M   'P 1'
#
loop_
_entity.id
_entity.type
_entity.pdbx_description
1 polymer ?
#
loop_
_entity_poly.entity_id
_entity_poly.type
_entity_poly.pdbx_seq_one_letter_code
_entity_poly.pdbx_strand_id
1 'polypeptide(L)'
;MKHSPPVEKQATPSGGWRAWVSWFLLLLFAGEITAAIFVRHKDKTFVVSQFAKLPLTFEGRVQPMDSLARNSLLQIRGITAVPLEGNGANGAWGAWEDLRAQGGELSERRWHQFAKHPRKLKPADWLLEVFCSPRQADDRYIFVINHPDLRSLLKLDGGVENSALHFYRFNDLKDQLGELRDEAERAGKLDASQRNPFDRAVLQLNNAFGLYFRLKNTVQPEDSKDFRQEIEDYLAAAAQARAAVRERQAKGEKLDDDALAALLAPVQKFAGSYDAMARMEPPLVVPMPNPATPREAWHRMGEVLLEAPSAGMPESARLLAGLTTTYRAGDVAGFNGLLGEYRSLLEKQGLGADLAKGERESFFNQLLAFKRSMYVYLAAFLLVLLYWTNLTEIWRVTAVRLVLLGFVVHTAGLIFRMVLEGRPPVTNLYSSAIFIGWGAVVLGAVLERFYKDGIGAAVASAVGFITLIIAHNLSLGGDTMIMMQAVLDTNFWLATHVVVVTLGYASTFVAGFLAIVYITRGVFTRTLTGATGKSLARMIYGILCFATLFSFVGTVLGGIWADQSWGRFWGWDPKENGALIIVLWNALILHARWGGLVRERGLVNLAIVGNIVTSWSWFGVNMLGIGLHSYGFTAAAFRWLMLFVLSQLALVALGLLPRTYWMSFKPSAPVPAEKIAPGPGADPGAKPAPAAT
;
A
#
# COMPACT_ATOMS: atom_id res chain seq x y z
N MET A 1 25.22 30.51 -32.98
CA MET A 1 24.71 29.14 -32.82
C MET A 1 25.07 28.34 -34.05
N LYS A 2 26.15 27.54 -33.99
CA LYS A 2 26.54 26.68 -35.13
C LYS A 2 25.84 25.34 -34.94
N HIS A 3 24.94 24.99 -35.84
CA HIS A 3 24.31 23.69 -35.90
C HIS A 3 25.36 22.62 -36.17
N SER A 4 25.54 21.68 -35.25
CA SER A 4 26.24 20.42 -35.51
C SER A 4 25.42 19.61 -36.53
N PRO A 5 26.05 18.90 -37.46
CA PRO A 5 25.31 18.09 -38.42
C PRO A 5 24.55 16.96 -37.71
N PRO A 6 23.38 16.60 -38.21
CA PRO A 6 22.59 15.50 -37.62
C PRO A 6 23.35 14.18 -37.76
N VAL A 7 23.47 13.44 -36.67
CA VAL A 7 23.91 12.04 -36.72
C VAL A 7 22.96 11.29 -37.65
N GLU A 8 23.51 10.75 -38.68
CA GLU A 8 22.83 9.97 -39.72
C GLU A 8 22.05 8.82 -39.02
N LYS A 9 20.75 8.94 -39.05
CA LYS A 9 19.86 7.90 -38.53
C LYS A 9 20.01 6.69 -39.44
N GLN A 10 20.65 5.63 -38.98
CA GLN A 10 20.48 4.33 -39.62
C GLN A 10 18.98 4.05 -39.70
N ALA A 11 18.48 3.92 -40.93
CA ALA A 11 17.10 3.60 -41.22
C ALA A 11 16.72 2.31 -40.49
N THR A 12 15.69 2.38 -39.65
CA THR A 12 15.11 1.21 -39.02
C THR A 12 14.63 0.27 -40.12
N PRO A 13 15.05 -1.02 -40.12
CA PRO A 13 14.47 -1.99 -41.05
C PRO A 13 12.98 -2.09 -40.75
N SER A 14 12.16 -1.61 -41.65
CA SER A 14 10.73 -1.73 -41.62
C SER A 14 10.31 -3.21 -41.72
N GLY A 15 9.46 -3.68 -40.79
CA GLY A 15 8.60 -4.84 -41.04
C GLY A 15 9.15 -6.23 -40.73
N GLY A 16 10.05 -6.39 -39.73
CA GLY A 16 10.47 -7.71 -39.29
C GLY A 16 9.69 -8.18 -38.03
N TRP A 17 9.79 -9.50 -37.71
CA TRP A 17 9.23 -10.12 -36.50
C TRP A 17 9.46 -9.32 -35.20
N ARG A 18 10.51 -8.52 -35.15
CA ARG A 18 10.89 -7.65 -34.04
C ARG A 18 9.83 -6.56 -33.74
N ALA A 19 9.16 -6.02 -34.74
CA ALA A 19 8.07 -5.05 -34.51
C ALA A 19 6.88 -5.73 -33.82
N TRP A 20 6.60 -6.99 -34.16
CA TRP A 20 5.55 -7.78 -33.51
C TRP A 20 5.82 -8.04 -32.04
N VAL A 21 7.07 -8.25 -31.62
CA VAL A 21 7.44 -8.41 -30.21
C VAL A 21 7.05 -7.19 -29.39
N SER A 22 7.28 -6.00 -29.91
CA SER A 22 6.90 -4.75 -29.23
C SER A 22 5.39 -4.65 -29.00
N TRP A 23 4.61 -4.93 -30.04
CA TRP A 23 3.15 -4.92 -29.94
C TRP A 23 2.63 -6.08 -29.09
N PHE A 24 3.22 -7.26 -29.19
CA PHE A 24 2.86 -8.42 -28.36
C PHE A 24 3.03 -8.12 -26.87
N LEU A 25 4.17 -7.58 -26.45
CA LEU A 25 4.38 -7.22 -25.04
C LEU A 25 3.40 -6.14 -24.57
N LEU A 26 3.15 -5.11 -25.38
CA LEU A 26 2.16 -4.09 -25.03
C LEU A 26 0.77 -4.67 -24.89
N LEU A 27 0.34 -5.51 -25.85
CA LEU A 27 -0.97 -6.15 -25.82
C LEU A 27 -1.10 -7.18 -24.69
N LEU A 28 -0.02 -7.85 -24.32
CA LEU A 28 0.00 -8.78 -23.18
C LEU A 28 -0.30 -8.05 -21.88
N PHE A 29 0.41 -6.95 -21.58
CA PHE A 29 0.17 -6.17 -20.37
C PHE A 29 -1.18 -5.43 -20.42
N ALA A 30 -1.54 -4.86 -21.56
CA ALA A 30 -2.85 -4.22 -21.74
C ALA A 30 -3.98 -5.22 -21.58
N GLY A 31 -3.84 -6.43 -22.13
CA GLY A 31 -4.79 -7.53 -21.99
C GLY A 31 -4.96 -8.01 -20.55
N GLU A 32 -3.85 -8.14 -19.80
CA GLU A 32 -3.90 -8.48 -18.36
C GLU A 32 -4.67 -7.42 -17.56
N ILE A 33 -4.38 -6.13 -17.80
CA ILE A 33 -5.07 -5.03 -17.15
C ILE A 33 -6.56 -5.02 -17.51
N THR A 34 -6.88 -5.18 -18.79
CA THR A 34 -8.26 -5.19 -19.29
C THR A 34 -9.01 -6.41 -18.76
N ALA A 35 -8.40 -7.58 -18.75
CA ALA A 35 -9.01 -8.80 -18.19
C ALA A 35 -9.42 -8.60 -16.73
N ALA A 36 -8.64 -7.87 -15.94
CA ALA A 36 -8.96 -7.59 -14.55
C ALA A 36 -10.22 -6.72 -14.36
N ILE A 37 -10.53 -5.85 -15.33
CA ILE A 37 -11.75 -5.03 -15.32
C ILE A 37 -12.98 -5.92 -15.52
N PHE A 38 -12.88 -6.98 -16.34
CA PHE A 38 -13.99 -7.84 -16.72
C PHE A 38 -14.10 -9.13 -15.91
N VAL A 39 -13.15 -9.40 -14.97
CA VAL A 39 -13.26 -10.58 -14.10
C VAL A 39 -14.49 -10.42 -13.20
N ARG A 40 -15.55 -11.15 -13.55
CA ARG A 40 -16.71 -11.34 -12.67
C ARG A 40 -16.46 -12.56 -11.80
N HIS A 41 -16.45 -12.37 -10.49
CA HIS A 41 -16.48 -13.49 -9.56
C HIS A 41 -17.82 -14.22 -9.71
N LYS A 42 -17.77 -15.48 -10.11
CA LYS A 42 -18.93 -16.36 -10.05
C LYS A 42 -18.95 -16.98 -8.66
N ASP A 43 -19.90 -16.54 -7.84
CA ASP A 43 -20.19 -17.20 -6.58
C ASP A 43 -20.86 -18.54 -6.90
N LYS A 44 -20.38 -19.61 -6.27
CA LYS A 44 -20.92 -20.97 -6.52
C LYS A 44 -22.07 -21.31 -5.56
N THR A 45 -22.09 -20.68 -4.40
CA THR A 45 -23.01 -20.92 -3.31
C THR A 45 -23.54 -19.60 -2.76
N PHE A 46 -23.07 -19.15 -1.61
CA PHE A 46 -23.37 -17.82 -1.07
C PHE A 46 -22.87 -16.72 -1.99
N VAL A 47 -23.66 -15.66 -2.19
CA VAL A 47 -23.28 -14.51 -3.06
C VAL A 47 -22.33 -13.57 -2.30
N VAL A 48 -21.15 -14.08 -1.96
CA VAL A 48 -20.13 -13.34 -1.18
C VAL A 48 -19.65 -12.09 -1.93
N SER A 49 -19.69 -12.12 -3.26
CA SER A 49 -19.35 -10.93 -4.07
C SER A 49 -20.30 -9.75 -3.84
N GLN A 50 -21.55 -9.99 -3.47
CA GLN A 50 -22.51 -8.93 -3.12
C GLN A 50 -22.32 -8.49 -1.65
N PHE A 51 -22.08 -9.44 -0.73
CA PHE A 51 -21.72 -9.14 0.66
C PHE A 51 -20.47 -8.24 0.73
N ALA A 52 -19.44 -8.56 -0.05
CA ALA A 52 -18.19 -7.80 -0.11
C ALA A 52 -18.38 -6.30 -0.44
N LYS A 53 -19.44 -5.95 -1.14
CA LYS A 53 -19.76 -4.58 -1.57
C LYS A 53 -20.62 -3.80 -0.57
N LEU A 54 -21.19 -4.47 0.44
CA LEU A 54 -22.02 -3.81 1.43
C LEU A 54 -21.22 -2.75 2.18
N PRO A 55 -21.77 -1.53 2.34
CA PRO A 55 -21.12 -0.49 3.12
C PRO A 55 -21.26 -0.73 4.61
N LEU A 56 -20.28 -0.26 5.35
CA LEU A 56 -20.25 -0.12 6.79
C LEU A 56 -19.40 1.09 7.17
N THR A 57 -19.48 1.52 8.43
CA THR A 57 -18.60 2.56 8.94
C THR A 57 -17.62 1.97 9.95
N PHE A 58 -16.34 2.23 9.75
CA PHE A 58 -15.27 1.84 10.65
C PHE A 58 -14.17 2.90 10.65
N GLU A 59 -13.66 3.25 11.84
CA GLU A 59 -12.65 4.29 12.03
C GLU A 59 -13.00 5.63 11.35
N GLY A 60 -14.29 5.98 11.42
CA GLY A 60 -14.81 7.27 10.94
C GLY A 60 -15.11 7.34 9.44
N ARG A 61 -14.88 6.28 8.65
CA ARG A 61 -15.20 6.29 7.22
C ARG A 61 -16.17 5.19 6.80
N VAL A 62 -17.00 5.51 5.81
CA VAL A 62 -17.80 4.51 5.10
C VAL A 62 -16.91 3.77 4.12
N GLN A 63 -16.89 2.43 4.22
CA GLN A 63 -16.12 1.52 3.39
C GLN A 63 -16.87 0.22 3.13
N PRO A 64 -16.53 -0.56 2.08
CA PRO A 64 -17.14 -1.87 1.84
C PRO A 64 -16.58 -2.93 2.78
N MET A 65 -17.35 -4.00 2.99
CA MET A 65 -16.91 -5.21 3.70
C MET A 65 -15.59 -5.77 3.14
N ASP A 66 -15.36 -5.67 1.81
CA ASP A 66 -14.10 -6.10 1.17
C ASP A 66 -12.88 -5.33 1.70
N SER A 67 -13.00 -4.00 1.85
CA SER A 67 -11.91 -3.17 2.40
C SER A 67 -11.65 -3.49 3.86
N LEU A 68 -12.69 -3.59 4.68
CA LEU A 68 -12.55 -4.01 6.08
C LEU A 68 -11.84 -5.36 6.18
N ALA A 69 -12.28 -6.35 5.40
CA ALA A 69 -11.70 -7.70 5.41
C ALA A 69 -10.21 -7.71 5.02
N ARG A 70 -9.86 -6.99 3.95
CA ARG A 70 -8.47 -6.90 3.47
C ARG A 70 -7.57 -6.20 4.47
N ASN A 71 -8.00 -5.04 4.96
CA ASN A 71 -7.23 -4.22 5.88
C ASN A 71 -7.03 -4.92 7.23
N SER A 72 -8.08 -5.57 7.75
CA SER A 72 -7.99 -6.36 8.98
C SER A 72 -7.04 -7.54 8.84
N LEU A 73 -7.11 -8.29 7.74
CA LEU A 73 -6.16 -9.39 7.49
C LEU A 73 -4.72 -8.90 7.34
N LEU A 74 -4.49 -7.73 6.73
CA LEU A 74 -3.14 -7.15 6.66
C LEU A 74 -2.62 -6.80 8.05
N GLN A 75 -3.45 -6.23 8.92
CA GLN A 75 -3.06 -5.89 10.29
C GLN A 75 -2.82 -7.12 11.18
N ILE A 76 -3.69 -8.14 11.08
CA ILE A 76 -3.62 -9.34 11.92
C ILE A 76 -2.57 -10.32 11.39
N ARG A 77 -2.59 -10.57 10.07
CA ARG A 77 -1.86 -11.67 9.41
C ARG A 77 -0.70 -11.22 8.53
N GLY A 78 -0.68 -9.96 8.11
CA GLY A 78 0.27 -9.44 7.11
C GLY A 78 -0.01 -9.89 5.67
N ILE A 79 -1.03 -10.72 5.44
CA ILE A 79 -1.41 -11.27 4.12
C ILE A 79 -2.93 -11.33 4.01
N THR A 80 -3.48 -10.94 2.86
CA THR A 80 -4.94 -10.87 2.61
C THR A 80 -5.61 -12.22 2.30
N ALA A 81 -4.96 -13.35 2.53
CA ALA A 81 -5.52 -14.67 2.24
C ALA A 81 -5.38 -15.58 3.45
N VAL A 82 -6.43 -16.32 3.78
CA VAL A 82 -6.45 -17.28 4.89
C VAL A 82 -6.52 -18.69 4.33
N PRO A 83 -5.65 -19.60 4.77
CA PRO A 83 -5.73 -20.97 4.32
C PRO A 83 -6.95 -21.68 4.89
N LEU A 84 -7.53 -22.53 4.05
CA LEU A 84 -8.73 -23.28 4.35
C LEU A 84 -8.40 -24.68 4.87
N GLU A 85 -7.30 -25.25 4.43
CA GLU A 85 -6.92 -26.63 4.68
C GLU A 85 -5.94 -26.74 5.86
N GLY A 86 -6.04 -27.83 6.61
CA GLY A 86 -5.26 -28.06 7.82
C GLY A 86 -3.76 -28.21 7.56
N ASN A 87 -3.02 -28.23 8.63
CA ASN A 87 -1.55 -28.28 8.62
C ASN A 87 -1.07 -29.71 8.68
N GLY A 88 0.16 -29.93 8.21
CA GLY A 88 0.92 -31.12 8.53
C GLY A 88 1.14 -31.25 10.03
N ALA A 89 1.39 -32.47 10.50
CA ALA A 89 1.59 -32.80 11.91
C ALA A 89 2.70 -31.96 12.60
N ASN A 90 3.55 -31.29 11.82
CA ASN A 90 4.67 -30.47 12.28
C ASN A 90 4.40 -28.95 12.21
N GLY A 91 3.17 -28.52 11.99
CA GLY A 91 2.85 -27.09 11.87
C GLY A 91 3.31 -26.43 10.57
N ALA A 92 4.08 -27.12 9.74
CA ALA A 92 4.40 -26.65 8.39
C ALA A 92 3.18 -26.78 7.49
N TRP A 93 3.04 -25.87 6.53
CA TRP A 93 2.10 -26.02 5.38
C TRP A 93 2.60 -27.14 4.48
N GLY A 94 2.67 -28.25 5.05
CA GLY A 94 3.31 -29.48 4.81
C GLY A 94 3.48 -29.93 3.41
N ALA A 95 4.30 -30.94 3.28
CA ALA A 95 4.31 -31.76 2.09
C ALA A 95 2.89 -32.15 1.72
N TRP A 96 2.59 -32.23 0.44
CA TRP A 96 1.29 -32.59 -0.12
C TRP A 96 0.69 -33.87 0.49
N GLU A 97 1.56 -34.84 0.81
CA GLU A 97 1.20 -36.11 1.45
C GLU A 97 0.59 -35.93 2.83
N ASP A 98 1.15 -35.02 3.64
CA ASP A 98 0.70 -34.77 5.02
C ASP A 98 -0.68 -34.10 5.05
N LEU A 99 -0.92 -33.14 4.17
CA LEU A 99 -2.23 -32.49 4.02
C LEU A 99 -3.30 -33.47 3.53
N ARG A 100 -2.94 -34.38 2.66
CA ARG A 100 -3.84 -35.41 2.14
C ARG A 100 -4.19 -36.46 3.20
N ALA A 101 -3.23 -36.87 4.02
CA ALA A 101 -3.44 -37.80 5.13
C ALA A 101 -4.40 -37.25 6.19
N GLN A 102 -4.51 -35.94 6.32
CA GLN A 102 -5.43 -35.27 7.24
C GLN A 102 -6.84 -35.00 6.67
N GLY A 103 -7.13 -35.51 5.47
CA GLY A 103 -8.44 -35.37 4.84
C GLY A 103 -8.74 -33.97 4.25
N GLY A 104 -7.75 -33.10 4.13
CA GLY A 104 -7.90 -31.78 3.50
C GLY A 104 -8.20 -31.87 2.00
N GLU A 105 -9.17 -31.08 1.54
CA GLU A 105 -9.40 -30.88 0.10
C GLU A 105 -8.30 -29.99 -0.47
N LEU A 106 -7.40 -30.58 -1.23
CA LEU A 106 -6.29 -29.88 -1.84
C LEU A 106 -6.72 -29.21 -3.15
N SER A 107 -6.30 -27.98 -3.36
CA SER A 107 -6.55 -27.27 -4.61
C SER A 107 -5.92 -28.01 -5.78
N GLU A 108 -6.62 -28.02 -6.93
CA GLU A 108 -6.05 -28.54 -8.16
C GLU A 108 -4.84 -27.70 -8.59
N ARG A 109 -3.81 -28.37 -9.11
CA ARG A 109 -2.64 -27.70 -9.68
C ARG A 109 -3.05 -26.98 -10.97
N ARG A 110 -2.86 -25.67 -10.99
CA ARG A 110 -3.00 -24.88 -12.22
C ARG A 110 -1.80 -25.12 -13.13
N TRP A 111 -1.99 -25.03 -14.44
CA TRP A 111 -0.97 -25.30 -15.47
C TRP A 111 0.36 -24.53 -15.27
N HIS A 112 0.32 -23.35 -14.65
CA HIS A 112 1.47 -22.49 -14.38
C HIS A 112 2.08 -22.70 -12.97
N GLN A 113 1.58 -23.64 -12.17
CA GLN A 113 2.06 -23.90 -10.82
C GLN A 113 2.94 -25.15 -10.79
N PHE A 114 4.13 -25.03 -10.21
CA PHE A 114 5.04 -26.17 -10.05
C PHE A 114 4.59 -27.13 -8.94
N ALA A 115 3.86 -26.63 -7.94
CA ALA A 115 3.34 -27.41 -6.83
C ALA A 115 1.85 -27.11 -6.60
N LYS A 116 1.14 -28.03 -5.95
CA LYS A 116 -0.20 -27.79 -5.44
C LYS A 116 -0.11 -26.90 -4.20
N HIS A 117 -1.07 -26.00 -4.04
CA HIS A 117 -1.16 -25.10 -2.90
C HIS A 117 -2.49 -25.32 -2.19
N PRO A 118 -2.54 -25.14 -0.84
CA PRO A 118 -3.79 -25.22 -0.09
C PRO A 118 -4.79 -24.19 -0.62
N ARG A 119 -6.07 -24.55 -0.59
CA ARG A 119 -7.14 -23.60 -0.89
C ARG A 119 -7.10 -22.44 0.12
N LYS A 120 -7.48 -21.27 -0.35
CA LYS A 120 -7.46 -20.05 0.48
C LYS A 120 -8.83 -19.40 0.46
N LEU A 121 -9.29 -19.00 1.63
CA LEU A 121 -10.40 -18.08 1.75
C LEU A 121 -9.96 -16.70 1.23
N LYS A 122 -10.84 -16.08 0.46
CA LYS A 122 -10.69 -14.67 0.10
C LYS A 122 -11.02 -13.80 1.33
N PRO A 123 -10.60 -12.53 1.35
CA PRO A 123 -10.87 -11.65 2.49
C PRO A 123 -12.34 -11.58 2.89
N ALA A 124 -13.23 -11.39 1.93
CA ALA A 124 -14.66 -11.29 2.19
C ALA A 124 -15.29 -12.61 2.69
N ASP A 125 -14.82 -13.78 2.20
CA ASP A 125 -15.26 -15.08 2.71
C ASP A 125 -14.84 -15.26 4.17
N TRP A 126 -13.61 -14.86 4.52
CA TRP A 126 -13.13 -14.89 5.89
C TRP A 126 -13.91 -13.94 6.80
N LEU A 127 -14.18 -12.70 6.37
CA LEU A 127 -14.94 -11.76 7.19
C LEU A 127 -16.38 -12.25 7.42
N LEU A 128 -16.99 -12.81 6.37
CA LEU A 128 -18.32 -13.41 6.49
C LEU A 128 -18.33 -14.57 7.51
N GLU A 129 -17.29 -15.41 7.51
CA GLU A 129 -17.11 -16.47 8.51
C GLU A 129 -16.95 -15.88 9.92
N VAL A 130 -16.14 -14.83 10.11
CA VAL A 130 -15.96 -14.15 11.40
C VAL A 130 -17.29 -13.58 11.92
N PHE A 131 -18.09 -12.97 11.06
CA PHE A 131 -19.37 -12.37 11.43
C PHE A 131 -20.46 -13.40 11.74
N CYS A 132 -20.50 -14.48 10.95
CA CYS A 132 -21.61 -15.44 11.02
C CYS A 132 -21.28 -16.72 11.80
N SER A 133 -20.02 -17.12 11.84
CA SER A 133 -19.55 -18.36 12.50
C SER A 133 -18.24 -18.14 13.26
N PRO A 134 -18.22 -17.25 14.29
CA PRO A 134 -16.99 -16.87 14.97
C PRO A 134 -16.20 -18.06 15.53
N ARG A 135 -16.87 -19.09 16.04
CA ARG A 135 -16.20 -20.32 16.55
C ARG A 135 -15.41 -21.06 15.46
N GLN A 136 -15.92 -21.09 14.22
CA GLN A 136 -15.20 -21.67 13.08
C GLN A 136 -14.03 -20.79 12.67
N ALA A 137 -14.22 -19.47 12.72
CA ALA A 137 -13.16 -18.51 12.41
C ALA A 137 -12.01 -18.56 13.43
N ASP A 138 -12.29 -18.94 14.70
CA ASP A 138 -11.29 -19.12 15.77
C ASP A 138 -10.28 -20.24 15.48
N ASP A 139 -10.63 -21.18 14.59
CA ASP A 139 -9.74 -22.25 14.16
C ASP A 139 -8.88 -21.88 12.94
N ARG A 140 -8.98 -20.62 12.44
CA ARG A 140 -8.16 -20.17 11.33
C ARG A 140 -6.80 -19.66 11.79
N TYR A 141 -5.75 -20.01 11.07
CA TYR A 141 -4.38 -19.59 11.32
C TYR A 141 -4.15 -18.16 10.83
N ILE A 142 -4.48 -17.18 11.66
CA ILE A 142 -4.45 -15.76 11.30
C ILE A 142 -3.45 -14.93 12.11
N PHE A 143 -3.06 -15.35 13.32
CA PHE A 143 -2.15 -14.59 14.17
C PHE A 143 -0.70 -14.92 13.86
N VAL A 144 0.13 -13.91 13.59
CA VAL A 144 1.56 -14.06 13.28
C VAL A 144 2.39 -13.75 14.51
N ILE A 145 3.15 -14.73 15.00
CA ILE A 145 4.03 -14.56 16.16
C ILE A 145 5.41 -15.11 15.84
N ASN A 146 6.31 -14.21 15.42
CA ASN A 146 7.66 -14.59 15.00
C ASN A 146 8.72 -14.37 16.08
N HIS A 147 8.44 -13.50 17.10
CA HIS A 147 9.41 -13.18 18.13
C HIS A 147 9.59 -14.40 19.08
N PRO A 148 10.83 -14.94 19.25
CA PRO A 148 11.05 -16.14 20.05
C PRO A 148 10.59 -15.99 21.51
N ASP A 149 10.95 -14.86 22.15
CA ASP A 149 10.62 -14.62 23.55
C ASP A 149 9.11 -14.46 23.76
N LEU A 150 8.38 -13.90 22.76
CA LEU A 150 6.92 -13.81 22.84
C LEU A 150 6.27 -15.18 22.70
N ARG A 151 6.81 -16.06 21.85
CA ARG A 151 6.34 -17.47 21.77
C ARG A 151 6.59 -18.21 23.09
N SER A 152 7.76 -18.02 23.69
CA SER A 152 8.09 -18.61 24.99
C SER A 152 7.18 -18.10 26.10
N LEU A 153 6.93 -16.78 26.15
CA LEU A 153 6.00 -16.18 27.13
C LEU A 153 4.61 -16.79 27.02
N LEU A 154 4.09 -16.93 25.80
CA LEU A 154 2.77 -17.46 25.54
C LEU A 154 2.72 -19.01 25.52
N LYS A 155 3.82 -19.69 25.87
CA LYS A 155 3.95 -21.17 25.91
C LYS A 155 3.50 -21.85 24.63
N LEU A 156 3.86 -21.26 23.49
CA LEU A 156 3.45 -21.72 22.17
C LEU A 156 4.43 -22.76 21.63
N ASP A 157 4.05 -24.02 21.78
CA ASP A 157 4.72 -25.15 21.16
C ASP A 157 4.02 -25.46 19.83
N GLY A 158 4.76 -25.44 18.71
CA GLY A 158 4.20 -25.70 17.40
C GLY A 158 3.81 -24.40 16.66
N GLY A 159 2.70 -24.40 15.99
CA GLY A 159 2.28 -23.36 15.04
C GLY A 159 2.57 -23.78 13.62
N VAL A 160 1.96 -23.08 12.66
CA VAL A 160 2.17 -23.33 11.24
C VAL A 160 3.30 -22.49 10.74
N GLU A 161 4.36 -23.11 10.27
CA GLU A 161 5.47 -22.43 9.65
C GLU A 161 5.25 -22.29 8.13
N ASN A 162 5.31 -21.05 7.64
CA ASN A 162 5.34 -20.77 6.22
C ASN A 162 6.45 -19.76 5.94
N SER A 163 7.53 -20.20 5.31
CA SER A 163 8.64 -19.32 4.92
C SER A 163 9.19 -18.49 6.11
N ALA A 164 9.48 -19.12 7.24
CA ALA A 164 9.96 -18.50 8.48
C ALA A 164 8.91 -17.62 9.23
N LEU A 165 7.64 -17.66 8.84
CA LEU A 165 6.55 -17.05 9.58
C LEU A 165 5.77 -18.13 10.33
N HIS A 166 5.49 -17.87 11.62
CA HIS A 166 4.72 -18.78 12.47
C HIS A 166 3.31 -18.22 12.64
N PHE A 167 2.31 -19.04 12.30
CA PHE A 167 0.89 -18.69 12.40
C PHE A 167 0.20 -19.52 13.46
N TYR A 168 -0.69 -18.89 14.21
CA TYR A 168 -1.45 -19.48 15.28
C TYR A 168 -2.95 -19.19 15.12
N ARG A 169 -3.79 -20.06 15.70
CA ARG A 169 -5.23 -19.89 15.80
C ARG A 169 -5.57 -19.05 17.03
N PHE A 170 -6.76 -18.46 17.06
CA PHE A 170 -7.27 -17.85 18.28
C PHE A 170 -7.36 -18.87 19.43
N ASN A 171 -7.82 -20.09 19.15
CA ASN A 171 -7.93 -21.17 20.12
C ASN A 171 -6.60 -21.60 20.75
N ASP A 172 -5.47 -21.39 20.07
CA ASP A 172 -4.13 -21.67 20.60
C ASP A 172 -3.66 -20.60 21.61
N LEU A 173 -4.33 -19.43 21.63
CA LEU A 173 -3.85 -18.23 22.32
C LEU A 173 -4.80 -17.70 23.40
N LYS A 174 -6.05 -18.14 23.41
CA LYS A 174 -7.11 -17.59 24.27
C LYS A 174 -6.80 -17.70 25.77
N ASP A 175 -6.11 -18.76 26.20
CA ASP A 175 -5.80 -19.00 27.60
C ASP A 175 -4.64 -18.11 28.12
N GLN A 176 -3.85 -17.51 27.22
CA GLN A 176 -2.71 -16.65 27.52
C GLN A 176 -3.01 -15.15 27.33
N LEU A 177 -4.27 -14.78 27.06
CA LEU A 177 -4.66 -13.38 26.84
C LEU A 177 -4.40 -12.48 28.04
N GLY A 178 -4.46 -13.01 29.27
CA GLY A 178 -4.11 -12.29 30.49
C GLY A 178 -2.65 -11.84 30.47
N GLU A 179 -1.74 -12.80 30.28
CA GLU A 179 -0.28 -12.54 30.22
C GLU A 179 0.06 -11.55 29.09
N LEU A 180 -0.59 -11.68 27.92
CA LEU A 180 -0.41 -10.76 26.79
C LEU A 180 -0.85 -9.34 27.14
N ARG A 181 -1.99 -9.18 27.83
CA ARG A 181 -2.53 -7.87 28.22
C ARG A 181 -1.61 -7.17 29.22
N ASP A 182 -1.17 -7.87 30.25
CA ASP A 182 -0.29 -7.31 31.28
C ASP A 182 1.02 -6.80 30.65
N GLU A 183 1.58 -7.59 29.75
CA GLU A 183 2.81 -7.24 29.05
C GLU A 183 2.59 -6.10 28.03
N ALA A 184 1.43 -6.06 27.37
CA ALA A 184 1.06 -4.96 26.48
C ALA A 184 0.84 -3.65 27.25
N GLU A 185 0.27 -3.70 28.46
CA GLU A 185 0.14 -2.53 29.33
C GLU A 185 1.51 -2.01 29.77
N ARG A 186 2.44 -2.90 30.14
CA ARG A 186 3.82 -2.53 30.47
C ARG A 186 4.49 -1.84 29.28
N ALA A 187 4.44 -2.47 28.10
CA ALA A 187 5.06 -1.96 26.89
C ALA A 187 4.40 -0.65 26.39
N GLY A 188 3.10 -0.49 26.65
CA GLY A 188 2.33 0.70 26.31
C GLY A 188 2.77 1.96 27.09
N LYS A 189 3.25 1.79 28.33
CA LYS A 189 3.76 2.89 29.18
C LYS A 189 5.12 3.43 28.73
N LEU A 190 5.83 2.69 27.85
CA LEU A 190 7.11 3.12 27.32
C LEU A 190 6.92 4.06 26.13
N ASP A 191 7.77 5.07 26.03
CA ASP A 191 7.85 5.89 24.82
C ASP A 191 8.21 5.04 23.61
N ALA A 192 7.68 5.39 22.42
CA ALA A 192 7.88 4.62 21.19
C ALA A 192 9.37 4.39 20.85
N SER A 193 10.24 5.35 21.22
CA SER A 193 11.71 5.28 21.02
C SER A 193 12.40 4.30 21.97
N GLN A 194 11.81 4.01 23.13
CA GLN A 194 12.36 3.13 24.17
C GLN A 194 11.92 1.66 23.98
N ARG A 195 10.88 1.41 23.16
CA ARG A 195 10.34 0.08 22.92
C ARG A 195 11.34 -0.79 22.14
N ASN A 196 11.73 -1.89 22.75
CA ASN A 196 12.55 -2.91 22.11
C ASN A 196 11.75 -3.77 21.09
N PRO A 197 12.36 -4.68 20.33
CA PRO A 197 11.64 -5.53 19.37
C PRO A 197 10.55 -6.41 20.01
N PHE A 198 10.75 -6.90 21.24
CA PHE A 198 9.78 -7.69 21.98
C PHE A 198 8.55 -6.84 22.35
N ASP A 199 8.75 -5.64 22.93
CA ASP A 199 7.64 -4.73 23.28
C ASP A 199 6.77 -4.41 22.06
N ARG A 200 7.39 -4.19 20.91
CA ARG A 200 6.67 -3.94 19.65
C ARG A 200 5.89 -5.16 19.19
N ALA A 201 6.45 -6.36 19.31
CA ALA A 201 5.77 -7.60 18.93
C ALA A 201 4.56 -7.85 19.85
N VAL A 202 4.69 -7.61 21.15
CA VAL A 202 3.61 -7.69 22.14
C VAL A 202 2.49 -6.73 21.78
N LEU A 203 2.78 -5.45 21.56
CA LEU A 203 1.78 -4.44 21.21
C LEU A 203 1.10 -4.76 19.87
N GLN A 204 1.85 -5.22 18.89
CA GLN A 204 1.29 -5.63 17.58
C GLN A 204 0.32 -6.79 17.74
N LEU A 205 0.66 -7.80 18.52
CA LEU A 205 -0.21 -8.95 18.75
C LEU A 205 -1.46 -8.53 19.54
N ASN A 206 -1.31 -7.73 20.60
CA ASN A 206 -2.43 -7.21 21.38
C ASN A 206 -3.40 -6.39 20.51
N ASN A 207 -2.91 -5.54 19.63
CA ASN A 207 -3.73 -4.78 18.68
C ASN A 207 -4.44 -5.71 17.68
N ALA A 208 -3.77 -6.77 17.21
CA ALA A 208 -4.37 -7.77 16.33
C ALA A 208 -5.53 -8.51 17.02
N PHE A 209 -5.37 -8.87 18.30
CA PHE A 209 -6.45 -9.43 19.11
C PHE A 209 -7.60 -8.45 19.32
N GLY A 210 -7.30 -7.22 19.70
CA GLY A 210 -8.32 -6.17 19.87
C GLY A 210 -9.16 -5.99 18.60
N LEU A 211 -8.50 -5.94 17.43
CA LEU A 211 -9.20 -5.86 16.16
C LEU A 211 -10.05 -7.11 15.89
N TYR A 212 -9.51 -8.31 16.12
CA TYR A 212 -10.25 -9.55 15.91
C TYR A 212 -11.49 -9.65 16.80
N PHE A 213 -11.39 -9.28 18.09
CA PHE A 213 -12.54 -9.21 19.00
C PHE A 213 -13.61 -8.22 18.55
N ARG A 214 -13.21 -7.05 18.06
CA ARG A 214 -14.13 -6.07 17.48
C ARG A 214 -14.89 -6.66 16.31
N LEU A 215 -14.20 -7.38 15.41
CA LEU A 215 -14.82 -8.03 14.24
C LEU A 215 -15.78 -9.15 14.66
N LYS A 216 -15.40 -10.04 15.58
CA LYS A 216 -16.24 -11.15 16.05
C LYS A 216 -17.58 -10.67 16.65
N ASN A 217 -17.56 -9.51 17.30
CA ASN A 217 -18.70 -8.93 17.99
C ASN A 217 -19.39 -7.82 17.17
N THR A 218 -19.19 -7.80 15.85
CA THR A 218 -19.78 -6.78 14.97
C THR A 218 -21.28 -7.01 14.74
N VAL A 219 -21.67 -8.23 14.40
CA VAL A 219 -23.06 -8.55 14.02
C VAL A 219 -23.79 -9.31 15.10
N GLN A 220 -23.11 -10.19 15.81
CA GLN A 220 -23.69 -11.06 16.86
C GLN A 220 -22.69 -11.26 17.99
N PRO A 221 -23.15 -11.64 19.22
CA PRO A 221 -22.26 -12.10 20.27
C PRO A 221 -21.49 -13.35 19.81
N GLU A 222 -20.22 -13.48 20.21
CA GLU A 222 -19.38 -14.62 19.79
C GLU A 222 -19.93 -15.99 20.22
N ASP A 223 -20.67 -16.05 21.34
CA ASP A 223 -21.27 -17.27 21.89
C ASP A 223 -22.67 -17.58 21.40
N SER A 224 -23.27 -16.71 20.58
CA SER A 224 -24.61 -16.89 20.05
C SER A 224 -24.73 -18.20 19.27
N LYS A 225 -25.84 -18.92 19.49
CA LYS A 225 -26.16 -20.17 18.75
C LYS A 225 -27.17 -19.93 17.64
N ASP A 226 -28.24 -19.22 17.90
CA ASP A 226 -29.22 -18.74 16.93
C ASP A 226 -29.57 -17.29 17.25
N PHE A 227 -28.84 -16.40 16.65
CA PHE A 227 -28.91 -14.98 16.98
C PHE A 227 -30.29 -14.37 16.67
N ARG A 228 -30.95 -14.84 15.64
CA ARG A 228 -32.30 -14.38 15.32
C ARG A 228 -33.30 -14.76 16.44
N GLN A 229 -33.28 -16.01 16.87
CA GLN A 229 -34.13 -16.46 17.95
C GLN A 229 -33.79 -15.77 19.27
N GLU A 230 -32.51 -15.61 19.58
CA GLU A 230 -32.04 -14.89 20.78
C GLU A 230 -32.55 -13.46 20.87
N ILE A 231 -32.62 -12.74 19.73
CA ILE A 231 -33.25 -11.39 19.68
C ILE A 231 -34.75 -11.48 19.99
N GLU A 232 -35.45 -12.43 19.40
CA GLU A 232 -36.89 -12.61 19.64
C GLU A 232 -37.17 -12.92 21.12
N ASP A 233 -36.40 -13.82 21.72
CA ASP A 233 -36.47 -14.18 23.14
C ASP A 233 -36.18 -12.96 24.04
N TYR A 234 -35.16 -12.18 23.73
CA TYR A 234 -34.81 -10.95 24.42
C TYR A 234 -35.94 -9.91 24.41
N LEU A 235 -36.51 -9.66 23.24
CA LEU A 235 -37.62 -8.70 23.10
C LEU A 235 -38.88 -9.18 23.81
N ALA A 236 -39.17 -10.48 23.78
CA ALA A 236 -40.28 -11.08 24.50
C ALA A 236 -40.09 -10.96 26.02
N ALA A 237 -38.90 -11.29 26.54
CA ALA A 237 -38.56 -11.15 27.95
C ALA A 237 -38.68 -9.68 28.43
N ALA A 238 -38.18 -8.73 27.61
CA ALA A 238 -38.28 -7.31 27.93
C ALA A 238 -39.73 -6.79 27.92
N ALA A 239 -40.57 -7.30 27.02
CA ALA A 239 -42.01 -6.99 27.00
C ALA A 239 -42.74 -7.53 28.22
N GLN A 240 -42.47 -8.78 28.61
CA GLN A 240 -43.03 -9.40 29.79
C GLN A 240 -42.61 -8.68 31.09
N ALA A 241 -41.33 -8.36 31.22
CA ALA A 241 -40.82 -7.61 32.37
C ALA A 241 -41.51 -6.25 32.52
N ARG A 242 -41.64 -5.50 31.40
CA ARG A 242 -42.35 -4.21 31.39
C ARG A 242 -43.83 -4.35 31.77
N ALA A 243 -44.53 -5.36 31.25
CA ALA A 243 -45.92 -5.62 31.60
C ALA A 243 -46.09 -5.91 33.08
N ALA A 244 -45.22 -6.78 33.64
CA ALA A 244 -45.24 -7.12 35.06
C ALA A 244 -44.93 -5.91 35.97
N VAL A 245 -43.99 -5.06 35.60
CA VAL A 245 -43.70 -3.81 36.33
C VAL A 245 -44.91 -2.87 36.31
N ARG A 246 -45.53 -2.66 35.13
CA ARG A 246 -46.75 -1.82 35.01
C ARG A 246 -47.93 -2.35 35.83
N GLU A 247 -48.14 -3.64 35.80
CA GLU A 247 -49.22 -4.29 36.56
C GLU A 247 -49.05 -4.08 38.08
N ARG A 248 -47.84 -4.30 38.61
CA ARG A 248 -47.52 -4.07 40.02
C ARG A 248 -47.64 -2.61 40.42
N GLN A 249 -47.17 -1.68 39.56
CA GLN A 249 -47.33 -0.26 39.76
C GLN A 249 -48.83 0.16 39.82
N ALA A 250 -49.66 -0.41 38.92
CA ALA A 250 -51.10 -0.14 38.91
C ALA A 250 -51.79 -0.69 40.18
N LYS A 251 -51.27 -1.75 40.78
CA LYS A 251 -51.77 -2.31 42.05
C LYS A 251 -51.23 -1.58 43.30
N GLY A 252 -50.36 -0.56 43.13
CA GLY A 252 -49.73 0.16 44.22
C GLY A 252 -48.69 -0.65 45.01
N GLU A 253 -48.23 -1.76 44.46
CA GLU A 253 -47.24 -2.62 45.07
C GLU A 253 -45.86 -1.95 44.90
N LYS A 254 -45.12 -1.75 46.01
CA LYS A 254 -43.72 -1.34 45.98
C LYS A 254 -42.87 -2.53 45.50
N LEU A 255 -42.17 -2.31 44.39
CA LEU A 255 -41.13 -3.25 43.96
C LEU A 255 -39.90 -3.01 44.84
N ASP A 256 -39.51 -4.03 45.60
CA ASP A 256 -38.17 -4.09 46.19
C ASP A 256 -37.13 -4.47 45.15
N ASP A 257 -35.86 -4.27 45.48
CA ASP A 257 -34.77 -4.51 44.57
C ASP A 257 -34.67 -5.97 44.12
N ASP A 258 -35.01 -6.93 45.01
CA ASP A 258 -34.97 -8.35 44.73
C ASP A 258 -36.08 -8.77 43.75
N ALA A 259 -37.30 -8.27 43.94
CA ALA A 259 -38.40 -8.54 43.03
C ALA A 259 -38.18 -7.90 41.65
N LEU A 260 -37.57 -6.72 41.59
CA LEU A 260 -37.19 -6.08 40.34
C LEU A 260 -36.07 -6.85 39.65
N ALA A 261 -35.04 -7.28 40.39
CA ALA A 261 -33.94 -8.10 39.86
C ALA A 261 -34.43 -9.40 39.26
N ALA A 262 -35.37 -10.11 39.95
CA ALA A 262 -35.98 -11.34 39.46
C ALA A 262 -36.75 -11.14 38.13
N LEU A 263 -37.50 -10.04 38.02
CA LEU A 263 -38.21 -9.70 36.78
C LEU A 263 -37.27 -9.34 35.62
N LEU A 264 -36.12 -8.72 35.90
CA LEU A 264 -35.15 -8.32 34.92
C LEU A 264 -34.12 -9.39 34.55
N ALA A 265 -33.99 -10.46 35.36
CA ALA A 265 -32.99 -11.49 35.14
C ALA A 265 -33.01 -12.12 33.72
N PRO A 266 -34.17 -12.42 33.09
CA PRO A 266 -34.23 -12.93 31.74
C PRO A 266 -33.71 -11.91 30.71
N VAL A 267 -33.94 -10.62 30.96
CA VAL A 267 -33.46 -9.53 30.09
C VAL A 267 -31.95 -9.33 30.27
N GLN A 268 -31.48 -9.35 31.53
CA GLN A 268 -30.06 -9.18 31.86
C GLN A 268 -29.17 -10.27 31.27
N LYS A 269 -29.69 -11.48 31.11
CA LYS A 269 -28.97 -12.59 30.44
C LYS A 269 -28.45 -12.20 29.04
N PHE A 270 -29.23 -11.44 28.28
CA PHE A 270 -28.85 -10.97 26.93
C PHE A 270 -28.18 -9.61 26.99
N ALA A 271 -28.69 -8.71 27.82
CA ALA A 271 -28.21 -7.31 27.87
C ALA A 271 -26.72 -7.21 28.20
N GLY A 272 -26.15 -8.10 29.01
CA GLY A 272 -24.73 -8.13 29.30
C GLY A 272 -23.85 -8.39 28.07
N SER A 273 -24.28 -9.34 27.21
CA SER A 273 -23.57 -9.62 25.94
C SER A 273 -23.71 -8.47 24.97
N TYR A 274 -24.85 -7.83 24.88
CA TYR A 274 -25.09 -6.70 23.98
C TYR A 274 -24.34 -5.43 24.43
N ASP A 275 -24.25 -5.20 25.77
CA ASP A 275 -23.44 -4.14 26.34
C ASP A 275 -21.93 -4.36 26.05
N ALA A 276 -21.47 -5.61 26.19
CA ALA A 276 -20.10 -5.96 25.82
C ALA A 276 -19.82 -5.69 24.33
N MET A 277 -20.75 -6.07 23.43
CA MET A 277 -20.64 -5.74 21.99
C MET A 277 -20.57 -4.23 21.76
N ALA A 278 -21.39 -3.42 22.46
CA ALA A 278 -21.39 -1.97 22.29
C ALA A 278 -20.06 -1.34 22.73
N ARG A 279 -19.50 -1.77 23.88
CA ARG A 279 -18.27 -1.23 24.46
C ARG A 279 -16.99 -1.62 23.72
N MET A 280 -16.98 -2.71 22.96
CA MET A 280 -15.82 -3.14 22.19
C MET A 280 -15.53 -2.26 20.96
N GLU A 281 -16.36 -1.27 20.69
CA GLU A 281 -16.27 -0.38 19.53
C GLU A 281 -16.14 -1.13 18.20
N PRO A 282 -17.02 -2.10 17.90
CA PRO A 282 -17.01 -2.82 16.65
C PRO A 282 -17.38 -1.90 15.48
N PRO A 283 -17.19 -2.35 14.22
CA PRO A 283 -17.71 -1.65 13.06
C PRO A 283 -19.21 -1.35 13.18
N LEU A 284 -19.62 -0.18 12.67
CA LEU A 284 -21.01 0.26 12.64
C LEU A 284 -21.65 -0.35 11.39
N VAL A 285 -22.57 -1.31 11.59
CA VAL A 285 -23.16 -2.11 10.50
C VAL A 285 -24.67 -1.94 10.35
N VAL A 286 -25.33 -1.32 11.35
CA VAL A 286 -26.78 -1.15 11.35
C VAL A 286 -27.12 0.26 10.83
N PRO A 287 -27.71 0.40 9.62
CA PRO A 287 -28.18 1.68 9.15
C PRO A 287 -29.47 2.08 9.88
N MET A 288 -29.56 3.34 10.22
CA MET A 288 -30.75 3.94 10.85
C MET A 288 -31.58 4.71 9.82
N PRO A 289 -32.91 4.65 9.92
CA PRO A 289 -33.78 5.39 9.02
C PRO A 289 -33.69 6.90 9.30
N ASN A 290 -33.62 7.71 8.22
CA ASN A 290 -33.67 9.17 8.27
C ASN A 290 -32.63 9.81 9.22
N PRO A 291 -31.31 9.54 9.05
CA PRO A 291 -30.30 10.12 9.92
C PRO A 291 -30.27 11.65 9.77
N ALA A 292 -30.14 12.37 10.88
CA ALA A 292 -30.02 13.83 10.85
C ALA A 292 -28.66 14.28 10.25
N THR A 293 -27.62 13.46 10.43
CA THR A 293 -26.30 13.67 9.83
C THR A 293 -25.76 12.36 9.24
N PRO A 294 -24.85 12.42 8.25
CA PRO A 294 -24.20 11.21 7.71
C PRO A 294 -23.46 10.37 8.78
N ARG A 295 -23.04 10.98 9.89
CA ARG A 295 -22.38 10.28 10.99
C ARG A 295 -23.35 9.45 11.81
N GLU A 296 -24.61 9.87 11.90
CA GLU A 296 -25.67 9.17 12.63
C GLU A 296 -26.37 8.11 11.77
N ALA A 297 -25.94 7.96 10.51
CA ALA A 297 -26.53 6.97 9.61
C ALA A 297 -26.23 5.52 9.98
N TRP A 298 -25.18 5.28 10.74
CA TRP A 298 -24.69 3.92 11.06
C TRP A 298 -24.49 3.75 12.56
N HIS A 299 -24.98 2.64 13.12
CA HIS A 299 -24.89 2.29 14.53
C HIS A 299 -24.26 0.91 14.75
N ARG A 300 -23.77 0.67 15.97
CA ARG A 300 -23.31 -0.64 16.41
C ARG A 300 -24.50 -1.54 16.70
N MET A 301 -24.40 -2.81 16.37
CA MET A 301 -25.47 -3.78 16.64
C MET A 301 -25.78 -3.85 18.13
N GLY A 302 -24.77 -3.86 19.02
CA GLY A 302 -24.97 -3.91 20.48
C GLY A 302 -25.78 -2.71 21.00
N GLU A 303 -25.52 -1.49 20.54
CA GLU A 303 -26.27 -0.28 20.89
C GLU A 303 -27.74 -0.40 20.48
N VAL A 304 -27.96 -0.79 19.23
CA VAL A 304 -29.32 -0.98 18.68
C VAL A 304 -30.11 -2.05 19.46
N LEU A 305 -29.45 -3.14 19.87
CA LEU A 305 -30.10 -4.19 20.65
C LEU A 305 -30.47 -3.72 22.05
N LEU A 306 -29.64 -2.94 22.72
CA LEU A 306 -29.93 -2.38 24.03
C LEU A 306 -31.12 -1.42 24.00
N GLU A 307 -31.25 -0.65 22.92
CA GLU A 307 -32.35 0.29 22.72
C GLU A 307 -33.62 -0.37 22.19
N ALA A 308 -33.54 -1.52 21.54
CA ALA A 308 -34.65 -2.20 20.87
C ALA A 308 -35.87 -2.45 21.76
N PRO A 309 -35.77 -2.76 23.06
CA PRO A 309 -36.94 -2.89 23.93
C PRO A 309 -37.79 -1.63 24.02
N SER A 310 -37.22 -0.45 23.91
CA SER A 310 -37.92 0.84 24.03
C SER A 310 -38.22 1.48 22.65
N ALA A 311 -37.26 1.43 21.74
CA ALA A 311 -37.35 2.11 20.44
C ALA A 311 -37.90 1.22 19.31
N GLY A 312 -37.96 -0.09 19.54
CA GLY A 312 -38.28 -1.08 18.51
C GLY A 312 -37.04 -1.56 17.75
N MET A 313 -37.11 -2.77 17.23
CA MET A 313 -36.00 -3.39 16.50
C MET A 313 -36.00 -2.94 15.03
N PRO A 314 -34.95 -2.27 14.52
CA PRO A 314 -34.85 -1.91 13.12
C PRO A 314 -34.86 -3.15 12.21
N GLU A 315 -35.49 -3.02 11.04
CA GLU A 315 -35.52 -4.10 10.03
C GLU A 315 -34.10 -4.49 9.57
N SER A 316 -33.21 -3.50 9.42
CA SER A 316 -31.81 -3.73 9.06
C SER A 316 -31.09 -4.68 10.02
N ALA A 317 -31.30 -4.52 11.34
CA ALA A 317 -30.70 -5.40 12.35
C ALA A 317 -31.32 -6.81 12.32
N ARG A 318 -32.64 -6.94 12.05
CA ARG A 318 -33.29 -8.25 11.87
C ARG A 318 -32.74 -8.99 10.64
N LEU A 319 -32.54 -8.30 9.54
CA LEU A 319 -31.97 -8.87 8.32
C LEU A 319 -30.53 -9.34 8.54
N LEU A 320 -29.71 -8.54 9.24
CA LEU A 320 -28.34 -8.93 9.57
C LEU A 320 -28.32 -10.17 10.47
N ALA A 321 -29.20 -10.24 11.49
CA ALA A 321 -29.34 -11.44 12.32
C ALA A 321 -29.78 -12.66 11.51
N GLY A 322 -30.71 -12.47 10.59
CA GLY A 322 -31.14 -13.53 9.66
C GLY A 322 -30.01 -14.04 8.78
N LEU A 323 -29.13 -13.15 8.30
CA LEU A 323 -27.95 -13.53 7.52
C LEU A 323 -26.99 -14.44 8.31
N THR A 324 -26.78 -14.18 9.62
CA THR A 324 -25.92 -15.04 10.45
C THR A 324 -26.52 -16.44 10.62
N THR A 325 -27.84 -16.52 10.89
CA THR A 325 -28.55 -17.78 11.08
C THR A 325 -28.57 -18.62 9.80
N THR A 326 -28.93 -18.02 8.65
CA THR A 326 -28.98 -18.74 7.37
C THR A 326 -27.61 -19.18 6.88
N TYR A 327 -26.56 -18.36 7.07
CA TYR A 327 -25.18 -18.75 6.74
C TYR A 327 -24.75 -19.98 7.55
N ARG A 328 -24.97 -19.96 8.86
CA ARG A 328 -24.60 -21.05 9.77
C ARG A 328 -25.37 -22.34 9.48
N ALA A 329 -26.64 -22.21 9.09
CA ALA A 329 -27.47 -23.35 8.68
C ALA A 329 -27.11 -23.91 7.30
N GLY A 330 -26.25 -23.24 6.54
CA GLY A 330 -25.94 -23.63 5.15
C GLY A 330 -27.08 -23.33 4.16
N ASP A 331 -28.07 -22.53 4.58
CA ASP A 331 -29.20 -22.14 3.73
C ASP A 331 -28.79 -21.04 2.76
N VAL A 332 -28.29 -21.47 1.61
CA VAL A 332 -27.81 -20.59 0.54
C VAL A 332 -28.94 -19.72 -0.04
N ALA A 333 -30.13 -20.28 -0.21
CA ALA A 333 -31.24 -19.55 -0.79
C ALA A 333 -31.76 -18.47 0.16
N GLY A 334 -31.96 -18.81 1.44
CA GLY A 334 -32.34 -17.87 2.49
C GLY A 334 -31.32 -16.76 2.66
N PHE A 335 -30.04 -17.08 2.73
CA PHE A 335 -28.97 -16.07 2.83
C PHE A 335 -28.97 -15.09 1.64
N ASN A 336 -29.02 -15.63 0.42
CA ASN A 336 -28.98 -14.78 -0.80
C ASN A 336 -30.25 -13.90 -0.90
N GLY A 337 -31.41 -14.39 -0.48
CA GLY A 337 -32.66 -13.63 -0.39
C GLY A 337 -32.53 -12.47 0.59
N LEU A 338 -32.15 -12.74 1.85
CA LEU A 338 -31.96 -11.73 2.90
C LEU A 338 -30.91 -10.68 2.53
N LEU A 339 -29.85 -11.09 1.84
CA LEU A 339 -28.82 -10.15 1.35
C LEU A 339 -29.40 -9.19 0.29
N GLY A 340 -30.26 -9.68 -0.60
CA GLY A 340 -30.98 -8.87 -1.57
C GLY A 340 -31.94 -7.88 -0.90
N GLU A 341 -32.69 -8.34 0.12
CA GLU A 341 -33.60 -7.51 0.92
C GLU A 341 -32.83 -6.42 1.66
N TYR A 342 -31.69 -6.76 2.29
CA TYR A 342 -30.85 -5.78 2.98
C TYR A 342 -30.32 -4.69 2.02
N ARG A 343 -29.87 -5.05 0.81
CA ARG A 343 -29.47 -4.07 -0.20
C ARG A 343 -30.62 -3.15 -0.61
N SER A 344 -31.80 -3.73 -0.85
CA SER A 344 -33.00 -2.94 -1.19
C SER A 344 -33.42 -2.01 -0.06
N LEU A 345 -33.24 -2.43 1.20
CA LEU A 345 -33.50 -1.59 2.37
C LEU A 345 -32.53 -0.40 2.42
N LEU A 346 -31.24 -0.60 2.17
CA LEU A 346 -30.27 0.50 2.09
C LEU A 346 -30.67 1.56 1.05
N GLU A 347 -31.11 1.12 -0.12
CA GLU A 347 -31.58 2.03 -1.17
C GLU A 347 -32.83 2.82 -0.72
N LYS A 348 -33.81 2.15 -0.12
CA LYS A 348 -35.04 2.76 0.41
C LYS A 348 -34.77 3.78 1.54
N GLN A 349 -33.74 3.53 2.34
CA GLN A 349 -33.33 4.44 3.43
C GLN A 349 -32.44 5.60 2.97
N GLY A 350 -32.24 5.79 1.66
CA GLY A 350 -31.45 6.89 1.11
C GLY A 350 -29.92 6.66 1.16
N LEU A 351 -29.46 5.45 1.51
CA LEU A 351 -28.03 5.07 1.59
C LEU A 351 -27.47 4.52 0.26
N GLY A 352 -28.15 4.77 -0.86
CA GLY A 352 -27.70 4.38 -2.18
C GLY A 352 -26.33 4.94 -2.58
N ALA A 353 -25.98 6.13 -2.07
CA ALA A 353 -24.67 6.74 -2.29
C ALA A 353 -23.55 5.93 -1.59
N ASP A 354 -23.79 5.45 -0.36
CA ASP A 354 -22.86 4.62 0.40
C ASP A 354 -22.68 3.25 -0.25
N LEU A 355 -23.79 2.66 -0.75
CA LEU A 355 -23.75 1.41 -1.49
C LEU A 355 -22.94 1.56 -2.79
N ALA A 356 -23.16 2.62 -3.56
CA ALA A 356 -22.40 2.89 -4.78
C ALA A 356 -20.91 3.17 -4.48
N LYS A 357 -20.61 3.83 -3.35
CA LYS A 357 -19.22 4.01 -2.88
C LYS A 357 -18.57 2.67 -2.57
N GLY A 358 -19.26 1.80 -1.84
CA GLY A 358 -18.80 0.46 -1.52
C GLY A 358 -18.52 -0.39 -2.78
N GLU A 359 -19.38 -0.34 -3.77
CA GLU A 359 -19.17 -1.02 -5.06
C GLU A 359 -17.95 -0.49 -5.81
N ARG A 360 -17.80 0.83 -5.88
CA ARG A 360 -16.64 1.47 -6.51
C ARG A 360 -15.33 1.12 -5.80
N GLU A 361 -15.30 1.17 -4.47
CA GLU A 361 -14.10 0.85 -3.70
C GLU A 361 -13.74 -0.64 -3.81
N SER A 362 -14.73 -1.54 -3.77
CA SER A 362 -14.50 -2.97 -4.01
C SER A 362 -13.94 -3.23 -5.42
N PHE A 363 -14.42 -2.52 -6.44
CA PHE A 363 -13.85 -2.58 -7.79
C PHE A 363 -12.40 -2.05 -7.82
N PHE A 364 -12.12 -0.94 -7.16
CA PHE A 364 -10.76 -0.39 -7.04
C PHE A 364 -9.78 -1.39 -6.40
N ASN A 365 -10.21 -2.06 -5.34
CA ASN A 365 -9.44 -3.11 -4.68
C ASN A 365 -9.12 -4.30 -5.61
N GLN A 366 -10.04 -4.66 -6.51
CA GLN A 366 -9.84 -5.73 -7.49
C GLN A 366 -8.92 -5.29 -8.63
N LEU A 367 -9.01 -4.02 -9.05
CA LEU A 367 -8.21 -3.48 -10.14
C LEU A 367 -6.72 -3.52 -9.84
N LEU A 368 -6.32 -3.34 -8.58
CA LEU A 368 -4.90 -3.31 -8.15
C LEU A 368 -4.03 -2.41 -9.03
N ALA A 369 -4.54 -1.23 -9.42
CA ALA A 369 -3.94 -0.35 -10.42
C ALA A 369 -2.45 -0.07 -10.16
N PHE A 370 -2.09 0.27 -8.93
CA PHE A 370 -0.70 0.57 -8.56
C PHE A 370 0.21 -0.65 -8.63
N LYS A 371 -0.28 -1.83 -8.23
CA LYS A 371 0.49 -3.08 -8.32
C LYS A 371 0.73 -3.48 -9.78
N ARG A 372 -0.23 -3.31 -10.66
CA ARG A 372 -0.07 -3.55 -12.10
C ARG A 372 0.89 -2.56 -12.73
N SER A 373 0.74 -1.26 -12.43
CA SER A 373 1.68 -0.24 -12.89
C SER A 373 3.12 -0.54 -12.46
N MET A 374 3.31 -1.02 -11.22
CA MET A 374 4.61 -1.44 -10.71
C MET A 374 5.26 -2.53 -11.58
N TYR A 375 4.53 -3.57 -11.96
CA TYR A 375 5.05 -4.62 -12.83
C TYR A 375 5.34 -4.12 -14.24
N VAL A 376 4.48 -3.25 -14.78
CA VAL A 376 4.70 -2.64 -16.11
C VAL A 376 5.96 -1.77 -16.10
N TYR A 377 6.19 -0.98 -15.05
CA TYR A 377 7.42 -0.17 -14.93
C TYR A 377 8.66 -1.05 -14.77
N LEU A 378 8.59 -2.14 -14.01
CA LEU A 378 9.70 -3.10 -13.91
C LEU A 378 10.06 -3.67 -15.28
N ALA A 379 9.06 -4.12 -16.04
CA ALA A 379 9.28 -4.64 -17.39
C ALA A 379 9.88 -3.58 -18.33
N ALA A 380 9.38 -2.35 -18.28
CA ALA A 380 9.92 -1.24 -19.04
C ALA A 380 11.39 -0.95 -18.69
N PHE A 381 11.74 -0.95 -17.41
CA PHE A 381 13.11 -0.76 -16.95
C PHE A 381 14.05 -1.84 -17.48
N LEU A 382 13.65 -3.10 -17.40
CA LEU A 382 14.45 -4.22 -17.93
C LEU A 382 14.68 -4.09 -19.45
N LEU A 383 13.68 -3.63 -20.19
CA LEU A 383 13.82 -3.38 -21.63
C LEU A 383 14.77 -2.23 -21.93
N VAL A 384 14.81 -1.18 -21.10
CA VAL A 384 15.82 -0.11 -21.26
C VAL A 384 17.23 -0.65 -21.02
N LEU A 385 17.40 -1.51 -19.99
CA LEU A 385 18.70 -2.16 -19.75
C LEU A 385 19.12 -3.01 -20.97
N LEU A 386 18.21 -3.76 -21.58
CA LEU A 386 18.46 -4.49 -22.81
C LEU A 386 18.82 -3.56 -23.99
N TYR A 387 18.15 -2.42 -24.14
CA TYR A 387 18.52 -1.42 -25.13
C TYR A 387 19.96 -0.92 -24.94
N TRP A 388 20.39 -0.70 -23.72
CA TRP A 388 21.74 -0.24 -23.42
C TRP A 388 22.84 -1.28 -23.65
N THR A 389 22.49 -2.57 -23.86
CA THR A 389 23.45 -3.58 -24.34
C THR A 389 23.69 -3.51 -25.85
N ASN A 390 23.22 -2.46 -26.53
CA ASN A 390 23.33 -2.24 -27.98
C ASN A 390 22.63 -3.27 -28.87
N LEU A 391 21.57 -3.92 -28.35
CA LEU A 391 20.86 -4.92 -29.12
C LEU A 391 20.05 -4.30 -30.27
N THR A 392 19.03 -3.52 -29.98
CA THR A 392 18.21 -2.86 -31.00
C THR A 392 17.38 -1.71 -30.42
N GLU A 393 17.06 -0.71 -31.25
CA GLU A 393 16.18 0.43 -30.91
C GLU A 393 14.76 0.01 -30.50
N ILE A 394 14.32 -1.18 -30.91
CA ILE A 394 12.97 -1.67 -30.60
C ILE A 394 12.72 -1.80 -29.10
N TRP A 395 13.76 -2.15 -28.32
CA TRP A 395 13.64 -2.28 -26.88
C TRP A 395 13.36 -0.93 -26.21
N ARG A 396 14.00 0.15 -26.68
CA ARG A 396 13.71 1.50 -26.20
C ARG A 396 12.28 1.91 -26.53
N VAL A 397 11.85 1.71 -27.78
CA VAL A 397 10.47 2.05 -28.21
C VAL A 397 9.44 1.25 -27.41
N THR A 398 9.70 -0.04 -27.19
CA THR A 398 8.82 -0.90 -26.37
C THR A 398 8.78 -0.43 -24.92
N ALA A 399 9.93 -0.10 -24.33
CA ALA A 399 10.01 0.42 -22.97
C ALA A 399 9.20 1.73 -22.82
N VAL A 400 9.34 2.67 -23.77
CA VAL A 400 8.56 3.92 -23.77
C VAL A 400 7.05 3.63 -23.85
N ARG A 401 6.62 2.71 -24.70
CA ARG A 401 5.20 2.31 -24.80
C ARG A 401 4.69 1.72 -23.48
N LEU A 402 5.49 0.87 -22.82
CA LEU A 402 5.13 0.31 -21.51
C LEU A 402 5.13 1.39 -20.43
N VAL A 403 6.08 2.34 -20.42
CA VAL A 403 6.04 3.48 -19.50
C VAL A 403 4.75 4.27 -19.67
N LEU A 404 4.32 4.53 -20.90
CA LEU A 404 3.06 5.23 -21.15
C LEU A 404 1.83 4.42 -20.72
N LEU A 405 1.83 3.11 -20.96
CA LEU A 405 0.75 2.23 -20.46
C LEU A 405 0.70 2.24 -18.92
N GLY A 406 1.85 2.04 -18.27
CA GLY A 406 1.94 2.12 -16.81
C GLY A 406 1.51 3.47 -16.26
N PHE A 407 1.86 4.55 -16.93
CA PHE A 407 1.46 5.92 -16.57
C PHE A 407 -0.05 6.12 -16.65
N VAL A 408 -0.70 5.64 -17.70
CA VAL A 408 -2.17 5.71 -17.83
C VAL A 408 -2.86 4.96 -16.70
N VAL A 409 -2.42 3.74 -16.39
CA VAL A 409 -3.00 2.94 -15.30
C VAL A 409 -2.71 3.58 -13.93
N HIS A 410 -1.49 4.09 -13.72
CA HIS A 410 -1.11 4.80 -12.50
C HIS A 410 -1.97 6.04 -12.30
N THR A 411 -2.14 6.86 -13.35
CA THR A 411 -2.98 8.06 -13.32
C THR A 411 -4.45 7.71 -13.07
N ALA A 412 -4.97 6.68 -13.73
CA ALA A 412 -6.33 6.20 -13.50
C ALA A 412 -6.53 5.75 -12.05
N GLY A 413 -5.58 5.00 -11.48
CA GLY A 413 -5.59 4.60 -10.09
C GLY A 413 -5.59 5.79 -9.12
N LEU A 414 -4.77 6.79 -9.42
CA LEU A 414 -4.66 8.01 -8.61
C LEU A 414 -5.95 8.84 -8.64
N ILE A 415 -6.53 9.05 -9.83
CA ILE A 415 -7.82 9.75 -9.98
C ILE A 415 -8.93 8.99 -9.28
N PHE A 416 -8.97 7.65 -9.45
CA PHE A 416 -10.00 6.83 -8.80
C PHE A 416 -9.93 6.94 -7.27
N ARG A 417 -8.71 6.92 -6.71
CA ARG A 417 -8.50 7.13 -5.28
C ARG A 417 -8.97 8.51 -4.83
N MET A 418 -8.66 9.58 -5.58
CA MET A 418 -9.14 10.93 -5.28
C MET A 418 -10.67 11.00 -5.25
N VAL A 419 -11.35 10.30 -6.18
CA VAL A 419 -12.82 10.24 -6.21
C VAL A 419 -13.39 9.48 -5.01
N LEU A 420 -12.75 8.38 -4.58
CA LEU A 420 -13.17 7.61 -3.41
C LEU A 420 -12.99 8.37 -2.10
N GLU A 421 -11.87 9.07 -1.94
CA GLU A 421 -11.55 9.85 -0.73
C GLU A 421 -12.25 11.21 -0.71
N GLY A 422 -12.61 11.76 -1.87
CA GLY A 422 -13.08 13.15 -2.01
C GLY A 422 -11.97 14.17 -1.70
N ARG A 423 -10.70 13.79 -1.87
CA ARG A 423 -9.52 14.57 -1.48
C ARG A 423 -8.48 14.61 -2.59
N PRO A 424 -7.57 15.60 -2.57
CA PRO A 424 -6.42 15.66 -3.45
C PRO A 424 -5.50 14.45 -3.33
N PRO A 425 -4.55 14.24 -4.27
CA PRO A 425 -3.84 12.97 -4.44
C PRO A 425 -2.91 12.59 -3.28
N VAL A 426 -2.54 13.52 -2.41
CA VAL A 426 -1.57 13.29 -1.32
C VAL A 426 -2.20 13.61 0.02
N THR A 427 -2.50 12.58 0.80
CA THR A 427 -3.16 12.67 2.11
C THR A 427 -2.35 12.04 3.23
N ASN A 428 -1.44 11.11 2.90
CA ASN A 428 -0.60 10.39 3.85
C ASN A 428 0.70 9.91 3.20
N LEU A 429 1.54 9.19 3.97
CA LEU A 429 2.83 8.70 3.48
C LEU A 429 2.69 7.71 2.29
N TYR A 430 1.66 6.85 2.29
CA TYR A 430 1.37 5.94 1.19
C TYR A 430 1.05 6.69 -0.11
N SER A 431 0.14 7.65 -0.05
CA SER A 431 -0.26 8.44 -1.21
C SER A 431 0.86 9.36 -1.71
N SER A 432 1.75 9.85 -0.81
CA SER A 432 2.94 10.60 -1.21
C SER A 432 3.90 9.75 -2.03
N ALA A 433 4.11 8.46 -1.67
CA ALA A 433 4.95 7.55 -2.44
C ALA A 433 4.40 7.31 -3.86
N ILE A 434 3.09 7.12 -3.98
CA ILE A 434 2.43 7.00 -5.29
C ILE A 434 2.64 8.29 -6.11
N PHE A 435 2.38 9.46 -5.51
CA PHE A 435 2.45 10.73 -6.23
C PHE A 435 3.88 11.13 -6.62
N ILE A 436 4.88 10.86 -5.77
CA ILE A 436 6.31 11.04 -6.11
C ILE A 436 6.66 10.20 -7.34
N GLY A 437 6.24 8.93 -7.35
CA GLY A 437 6.41 8.05 -8.49
C GLY A 437 5.76 8.58 -9.76
N TRP A 438 4.51 9.03 -9.66
CA TRP A 438 3.78 9.62 -10.75
C TRP A 438 4.50 10.86 -11.32
N GLY A 439 4.94 11.78 -10.46
CA GLY A 439 5.69 12.97 -10.86
C GLY A 439 7.03 12.65 -11.54
N ALA A 440 7.74 11.65 -11.02
CA ALA A 440 8.99 11.17 -11.61
C ALA A 440 8.76 10.54 -13.01
N VAL A 441 7.67 9.81 -13.19
CA VAL A 441 7.29 9.25 -14.51
C VAL A 441 6.99 10.36 -15.51
N VAL A 442 6.26 11.40 -15.12
CA VAL A 442 6.00 12.57 -15.95
C VAL A 442 7.32 13.22 -16.40
N LEU A 443 8.19 13.54 -15.43
CA LEU A 443 9.49 14.18 -15.72
C LEU A 443 10.37 13.29 -16.60
N GLY A 444 10.43 11.99 -16.33
CA GLY A 444 11.18 11.04 -17.16
C GLY A 444 10.63 10.91 -18.57
N ALA A 445 9.30 10.90 -18.74
CA ALA A 445 8.67 10.88 -20.06
C ALA A 445 8.95 12.17 -20.86
N VAL A 446 8.95 13.32 -20.19
CA VAL A 446 9.34 14.60 -20.79
C VAL A 446 10.81 14.57 -21.24
N LEU A 447 11.71 14.08 -20.39
CA LEU A 447 13.13 13.91 -20.75
C LEU A 447 13.29 12.98 -21.97
N GLU A 448 12.61 11.84 -21.99
CA GLU A 448 12.66 10.87 -23.10
C GLU A 448 12.13 11.49 -24.41
N ARG A 449 11.10 12.35 -24.33
CA ARG A 449 10.55 13.04 -25.50
C ARG A 449 11.58 13.98 -26.18
N PHE A 450 12.46 14.61 -25.37
CA PHE A 450 13.48 15.52 -25.86
C PHE A 450 14.76 14.81 -26.30
N TYR A 451 15.25 13.88 -25.50
CA TYR A 451 16.60 13.30 -25.68
C TYR A 451 16.59 11.97 -26.45
N LYS A 452 15.56 11.15 -26.33
CA LYS A 452 15.34 9.90 -27.09
C LYS A 452 16.52 8.90 -27.01
N ASP A 453 17.17 8.83 -25.85
CA ASP A 453 18.34 7.98 -25.60
C ASP A 453 18.08 6.86 -24.58
N GLY A 454 16.82 6.69 -24.17
CA GLY A 454 16.38 5.71 -23.18
C GLY A 454 16.63 6.14 -21.73
N ILE A 455 17.30 7.26 -21.47
CA ILE A 455 17.60 7.73 -20.12
C ILE A 455 16.32 8.18 -19.42
N GLY A 456 15.48 8.95 -20.13
CA GLY A 456 14.18 9.36 -19.61
C GLY A 456 13.27 8.18 -19.28
N ALA A 457 13.23 7.17 -20.15
CA ALA A 457 12.46 5.94 -19.91
C ALA A 457 13.02 5.14 -18.70
N ALA A 458 14.36 5.11 -18.52
CA ALA A 458 14.98 4.49 -17.34
C ALA A 458 14.57 5.19 -16.04
N VAL A 459 14.64 6.53 -16.02
CA VAL A 459 14.22 7.34 -14.86
C VAL A 459 12.76 7.08 -14.52
N ALA A 460 11.87 7.22 -15.51
CA ALA A 460 10.43 7.02 -15.35
C ALA A 460 10.12 5.63 -14.78
N SER A 461 10.68 4.59 -15.39
CA SER A 461 10.40 3.21 -15.01
C SER A 461 11.03 2.81 -13.68
N ALA A 462 12.29 3.18 -13.42
CA ALA A 462 12.97 2.81 -12.18
C ALA A 462 12.39 3.55 -10.97
N VAL A 463 12.24 4.88 -11.04
CA VAL A 463 11.70 5.65 -9.91
C VAL A 463 10.22 5.31 -9.69
N GLY A 464 9.43 5.18 -10.76
CA GLY A 464 8.05 4.74 -10.68
C GLY A 464 7.90 3.35 -10.03
N PHE A 465 8.75 2.39 -10.40
CA PHE A 465 8.78 1.06 -9.79
C PHE A 465 9.15 1.10 -8.31
N ILE A 466 10.25 1.80 -7.96
CA ILE A 466 10.75 1.87 -6.58
C ILE A 466 9.73 2.53 -5.66
N THR A 467 9.12 3.62 -6.07
CA THR A 467 8.14 4.33 -5.24
C THR A 467 6.84 3.53 -5.07
N LEU A 468 6.41 2.78 -6.08
CA LEU A 468 5.26 1.88 -5.95
C LEU A 468 5.56 0.64 -5.10
N ILE A 469 6.79 0.12 -5.06
CA ILE A 469 7.22 -0.89 -4.09
C ILE A 469 7.16 -0.33 -2.67
N ILE A 470 7.63 0.89 -2.45
CA ILE A 470 7.53 1.58 -1.16
C ILE A 470 6.06 1.73 -0.75
N ALA A 471 5.21 2.22 -1.65
CA ALA A 471 3.78 2.32 -1.41
C ALA A 471 3.16 0.96 -1.07
N HIS A 472 3.49 -0.09 -1.80
CA HIS A 472 3.00 -1.44 -1.50
C HIS A 472 3.38 -1.89 -0.09
N ASN A 473 4.62 -1.68 0.35
CA ASN A 473 5.03 -2.02 1.71
C ASN A 473 4.32 -1.17 2.77
N LEU A 474 4.08 0.11 2.51
CA LEU A 474 3.31 0.97 3.41
C LEU A 474 1.84 0.53 3.54
N SER A 475 1.26 -0.03 2.48
CA SER A 475 -0.12 -0.54 2.51
C SER A 475 -0.30 -1.83 3.32
N LEU A 476 0.79 -2.53 3.67
CA LEU A 476 0.71 -3.72 4.51
C LEU A 476 0.32 -3.41 5.97
N GLY A 477 0.40 -2.16 6.39
CA GLY A 477 -0.05 -1.70 7.70
C GLY A 477 -1.58 -1.60 7.87
N GLY A 478 -2.38 -1.84 6.83
CA GLY A 478 -3.84 -1.78 6.87
C GLY A 478 -4.45 -0.71 5.97
N ASP A 479 -5.47 0.00 6.45
CA ASP A 479 -6.19 0.98 5.64
C ASP A 479 -5.29 2.17 5.27
N THR A 480 -5.27 2.48 3.97
CA THR A 480 -4.52 3.62 3.42
C THR A 480 -5.39 4.84 3.15
N MET A 481 -6.72 4.73 3.35
CA MET A 481 -7.72 5.79 3.15
C MET A 481 -8.34 6.25 4.49
N ILE A 482 -7.54 6.23 5.56
CA ILE A 482 -7.96 6.64 6.90
C ILE A 482 -8.41 8.11 6.95
N MET A 483 -9.28 8.42 7.91
CA MET A 483 -9.71 9.80 8.15
C MET A 483 -8.53 10.64 8.62
N MET A 484 -8.43 11.83 8.07
CA MET A 484 -7.44 12.83 8.50
C MET A 484 -7.92 13.58 9.75
N GLN A 485 -6.98 14.12 10.49
CA GLN A 485 -7.30 15.07 11.55
C GLN A 485 -7.96 16.31 10.94
N ALA A 486 -8.99 16.84 11.58
CA ALA A 486 -9.82 17.93 11.05
C ALA A 486 -9.01 19.16 10.63
N VAL A 487 -7.95 19.52 11.39
CA VAL A 487 -7.08 20.65 11.09
C VAL A 487 -6.26 20.46 9.80
N LEU A 488 -6.04 19.21 9.38
CA LEU A 488 -5.31 18.86 8.16
C LEU A 488 -6.26 18.56 6.98
N ASP A 489 -7.56 18.44 7.23
CA ASP A 489 -8.55 18.05 6.21
C ASP A 489 -9.07 19.27 5.45
N THR A 490 -8.22 19.85 4.63
CA THR A 490 -8.54 20.99 3.77
C THR A 490 -8.09 20.74 2.34
N ASN A 491 -9.04 20.61 1.43
CA ASN A 491 -8.77 20.31 0.03
C ASN A 491 -7.92 21.39 -0.65
N PHE A 492 -8.08 22.65 -0.24
CA PHE A 492 -7.28 23.74 -0.81
C PHE A 492 -5.79 23.56 -0.53
N TRP A 493 -5.40 23.35 0.74
CA TRP A 493 -4.00 23.21 1.11
C TRP A 493 -3.40 21.88 0.68
N LEU A 494 -4.19 20.81 0.66
CA LEU A 494 -3.77 19.52 0.12
C LEU A 494 -3.50 19.61 -1.39
N ALA A 495 -4.32 20.34 -2.15
CA ALA A 495 -4.13 20.51 -3.59
C ALA A 495 -3.01 21.48 -3.94
N THR A 496 -2.72 22.47 -3.12
CA THR A 496 -1.71 23.50 -3.40
C THR A 496 -0.37 23.15 -2.76
N HIS A 497 -0.24 23.30 -1.42
CA HIS A 497 1.02 23.09 -0.72
C HIS A 497 1.55 21.65 -0.93
N VAL A 498 0.73 20.64 -0.58
CA VAL A 498 1.23 19.25 -0.52
C VAL A 498 1.60 18.73 -1.90
N VAL A 499 0.83 19.07 -2.94
CA VAL A 499 1.15 18.71 -4.32
C VAL A 499 2.45 19.38 -4.78
N VAL A 500 2.60 20.67 -4.54
CA VAL A 500 3.77 21.45 -4.99
C VAL A 500 5.05 20.96 -4.29
N VAL A 501 5.04 20.81 -2.96
CA VAL A 501 6.24 20.35 -2.23
C VAL A 501 6.62 18.92 -2.61
N THR A 502 5.62 18.05 -2.85
CA THR A 502 5.86 16.66 -3.24
C THR A 502 6.47 16.55 -4.65
N LEU A 503 6.09 17.45 -5.58
CA LEU A 503 6.77 17.56 -6.89
C LEU A 503 8.22 18.00 -6.76
N GLY A 504 8.54 18.85 -5.80
CA GLY A 504 9.93 19.20 -5.46
C GLY A 504 10.74 17.98 -5.04
N TYR A 505 10.17 17.13 -4.16
CA TYR A 505 10.80 15.88 -3.74
C TYR A 505 11.01 14.91 -4.91
N ALA A 506 9.97 14.69 -5.73
CA ALA A 506 10.05 13.86 -6.91
C ALA A 506 11.17 14.31 -7.86
N SER A 507 11.28 15.61 -8.09
CA SER A 507 12.28 16.20 -8.97
C SER A 507 13.71 16.02 -8.44
N THR A 508 13.92 16.16 -7.12
CA THR A 508 15.24 15.92 -6.51
C THR A 508 15.66 14.45 -6.68
N PHE A 509 14.75 13.50 -6.49
CA PHE A 509 15.03 12.08 -6.77
C PHE A 509 15.33 11.82 -8.26
N VAL A 510 14.63 12.47 -9.18
CA VAL A 510 14.91 12.37 -10.62
C VAL A 510 16.32 12.88 -10.94
N ALA A 511 16.73 14.04 -10.39
CA ALA A 511 18.08 14.56 -10.57
C ALA A 511 19.15 13.62 -10.02
N GLY A 512 18.92 13.05 -8.82
CA GLY A 512 19.81 12.07 -8.23
C GLY A 512 19.89 10.76 -9.02
N PHE A 513 18.77 10.27 -9.59
CA PHE A 513 18.80 9.08 -10.43
C PHE A 513 19.57 9.30 -11.74
N LEU A 514 19.40 10.45 -12.39
CA LEU A 514 20.20 10.85 -13.54
C LEU A 514 21.70 10.87 -13.20
N ALA A 515 22.04 11.33 -11.99
CA ALA A 515 23.41 11.34 -11.49
C ALA A 515 23.95 9.91 -11.28
N ILE A 516 23.13 8.98 -10.78
CA ILE A 516 23.49 7.56 -10.70
C ILE A 516 23.80 6.99 -12.08
N VAL A 517 22.95 7.28 -13.07
CA VAL A 517 23.19 6.86 -14.47
C VAL A 517 24.51 7.41 -15.01
N TYR A 518 24.84 8.67 -14.71
CA TYR A 518 26.12 9.26 -15.10
C TYR A 518 27.32 8.49 -14.52
N ILE A 519 27.32 8.21 -13.20
CA ILE A 519 28.42 7.53 -12.54
C ILE A 519 28.53 6.08 -12.99
N THR A 520 27.42 5.35 -13.01
CA THR A 520 27.42 3.92 -13.41
C THR A 520 27.89 3.74 -14.85
N ARG A 521 27.42 4.58 -15.77
CA ARG A 521 27.92 4.55 -17.17
C ARG A 521 29.40 4.92 -17.25
N GLY A 522 29.85 5.92 -16.49
CA GLY A 522 31.24 6.36 -16.50
C GLY A 522 32.21 5.34 -15.94
N VAL A 523 31.89 4.77 -14.78
CA VAL A 523 32.76 3.86 -14.04
C VAL A 523 32.77 2.46 -14.67
N PHE A 524 31.59 1.90 -14.99
CA PHE A 524 31.46 0.49 -15.38
C PHE A 524 31.33 0.25 -16.88
N THR A 525 31.17 1.30 -17.70
CA THR A 525 31.02 1.15 -19.14
C THR A 525 31.90 2.16 -19.90
N ARG A 526 32.04 1.96 -21.20
CA ARG A 526 32.70 2.92 -22.10
C ARG A 526 31.74 3.87 -22.79
N THR A 527 30.49 3.96 -22.34
CA THR A 527 29.40 4.65 -23.02
C THR A 527 29.21 6.11 -22.59
N LEU A 528 29.91 6.58 -21.55
CA LEU A 528 29.88 7.99 -21.13
C LEU A 528 30.85 8.79 -21.98
N THR A 529 30.42 9.14 -23.19
CA THR A 529 31.17 10.07 -24.06
C THR A 529 31.09 11.50 -23.54
N GLY A 530 31.97 12.39 -24.00
CA GLY A 530 31.92 13.79 -23.61
C GLY A 530 30.58 14.47 -23.95
N ALA A 531 29.93 14.07 -25.06
CA ALA A 531 28.61 14.58 -25.45
C ALA A 531 27.50 14.04 -24.48
N THR A 532 27.52 12.75 -24.19
CA THR A 532 26.56 12.12 -23.25
C THR A 532 26.70 12.70 -21.84
N GLY A 533 27.93 12.87 -21.35
CA GLY A 533 28.19 13.49 -20.06
C GLY A 533 27.65 14.91 -19.95
N LYS A 534 27.89 15.75 -20.97
CA LYS A 534 27.33 17.10 -21.02
C LYS A 534 25.80 17.11 -21.12
N SER A 535 25.21 16.15 -21.83
CA SER A 535 23.75 15.99 -21.93
C SER A 535 23.14 15.66 -20.58
N LEU A 536 23.66 14.63 -19.88
CA LEU A 536 23.22 14.26 -18.53
C LEU A 536 23.38 15.39 -17.52
N ALA A 537 24.53 16.10 -17.55
CA ALA A 537 24.74 17.25 -16.65
C ALA A 537 23.73 18.37 -16.88
N ARG A 538 23.33 18.62 -18.15
CA ARG A 538 22.26 19.59 -18.48
C ARG A 538 20.89 19.13 -17.99
N MET A 539 20.55 17.84 -18.13
CA MET A 539 19.32 17.28 -17.62
C MET A 539 19.27 17.46 -16.09
N ILE A 540 20.32 17.05 -15.37
CA ILE A 540 20.44 17.18 -13.91
C ILE A 540 20.25 18.64 -13.48
N TYR A 541 20.96 19.57 -14.14
CA TYR A 541 20.87 20.98 -13.83
C TYR A 541 19.45 21.53 -14.02
N GLY A 542 18.80 21.23 -15.15
CA GLY A 542 17.43 21.66 -15.45
C GLY A 542 16.42 21.11 -14.43
N ILE A 543 16.54 19.84 -14.07
CA ILE A 543 15.67 19.24 -13.06
C ILE A 543 15.93 19.83 -11.67
N LEU A 544 17.18 20.15 -11.30
CA LEU A 544 17.50 20.81 -10.03
C LEU A 544 16.90 22.22 -9.95
N CYS A 545 16.90 22.99 -11.05
CA CYS A 545 16.21 24.28 -11.08
C CYS A 545 14.71 24.14 -10.81
N PHE A 546 14.07 23.14 -11.43
CA PHE A 546 12.67 22.82 -11.20
C PHE A 546 12.45 22.36 -9.75
N ALA A 547 13.29 21.45 -9.24
CA ALA A 547 13.23 20.96 -7.87
C ALA A 547 13.35 22.10 -6.83
N THR A 548 14.29 23.05 -7.05
CA THR A 548 14.49 24.21 -6.18
C THR A 548 13.23 25.08 -6.13
N LEU A 549 12.67 25.40 -7.32
CA LEU A 549 11.45 26.21 -7.41
C LEU A 549 10.29 25.58 -6.66
N PHE A 550 9.99 24.30 -6.95
CA PHE A 550 8.84 23.62 -6.36
C PHE A 550 9.03 23.34 -4.87
N SER A 551 10.23 23.00 -4.43
CA SER A 551 10.52 22.83 -3.00
C SER A 551 10.41 24.16 -2.25
N PHE A 552 10.94 25.27 -2.81
CA PHE A 552 10.86 26.59 -2.18
C PHE A 552 9.41 27.08 -2.08
N VAL A 553 8.70 27.13 -3.21
CA VAL A 553 7.29 27.54 -3.24
C VAL A 553 6.44 26.66 -2.33
N GLY A 554 6.65 25.35 -2.40
CA GLY A 554 5.94 24.39 -1.53
C GLY A 554 6.20 24.67 -0.05
N THR A 555 7.44 24.93 0.35
CA THR A 555 7.79 25.24 1.75
C THR A 555 7.13 26.53 2.23
N VAL A 556 7.13 27.59 1.39
CA VAL A 556 6.44 28.86 1.73
C VAL A 556 4.93 28.66 1.87
N LEU A 557 4.30 27.93 0.94
CA LEU A 557 2.87 27.60 1.05
C LEU A 557 2.54 26.80 2.33
N GLY A 558 3.45 25.92 2.75
CA GLY A 558 3.32 25.20 4.02
C GLY A 558 3.37 26.10 5.24
N GLY A 559 4.26 27.08 5.24
CA GLY A 559 4.31 28.11 6.29
C GLY A 559 3.03 28.95 6.36
N ILE A 560 2.47 29.36 5.22
CA ILE A 560 1.19 30.09 5.17
C ILE A 560 0.03 29.20 5.71
N TRP A 561 0.02 27.92 5.35
CA TRP A 561 -0.97 26.99 5.90
C TRP A 561 -0.81 26.83 7.41
N ALA A 562 0.42 26.71 7.92
CA ALA A 562 0.70 26.60 9.34
C ALA A 562 0.26 27.86 10.11
N ASP A 563 0.46 29.03 9.52
CA ASP A 563 -0.02 30.30 10.08
C ASP A 563 -1.54 30.33 10.24
N GLN A 564 -2.26 29.93 9.21
CA GLN A 564 -3.73 29.86 9.23
C GLN A 564 -4.28 28.78 10.19
N SER A 565 -3.59 27.64 10.31
CA SER A 565 -4.07 26.50 11.09
C SER A 565 -3.68 26.55 12.56
N TRP A 566 -2.51 27.12 12.87
CA TRP A 566 -1.89 27.11 14.21
C TRP A 566 -1.41 28.48 14.68
N GLY A 567 -1.65 29.56 13.91
CA GLY A 567 -1.27 30.94 14.27
C GLY A 567 0.24 31.18 14.24
N ARG A 568 1.02 30.39 13.52
CA ARG A 568 2.48 30.52 13.39
C ARG A 568 2.95 30.06 12.02
N PHE A 569 3.72 30.88 11.34
CA PHE A 569 4.25 30.56 10.01
C PHE A 569 5.30 29.43 10.05
N TRP A 570 6.07 29.32 11.13
CA TRP A 570 7.15 28.33 11.27
C TRP A 570 7.28 27.87 12.71
N GLY A 571 7.35 26.57 12.94
CA GLY A 571 7.44 25.97 14.27
C GLY A 571 8.68 25.14 14.53
N TRP A 572 9.61 25.11 13.58
CA TRP A 572 10.81 24.25 13.65
C TRP A 572 10.50 22.78 13.81
N ASP A 573 9.34 22.35 13.32
CA ASP A 573 8.96 20.95 13.24
C ASP A 573 9.98 20.18 12.40
N PRO A 574 10.33 18.93 12.73
CA PRO A 574 11.27 18.13 11.95
C PRO A 574 10.92 18.05 10.46
N LYS A 575 9.63 18.03 10.10
CA LYS A 575 9.18 18.00 8.71
C LYS A 575 9.40 19.34 7.99
N GLU A 576 9.15 20.46 8.68
CA GLU A 576 9.45 21.80 8.18
C GLU A 576 10.96 21.95 7.94
N ASN A 577 11.78 21.55 8.91
CA ASN A 577 13.24 21.57 8.79
C ASN A 577 13.73 20.69 7.65
N GLY A 578 13.13 19.50 7.47
CA GLY A 578 13.43 18.61 6.37
C GLY A 578 13.15 19.25 5.00
N ALA A 579 12.02 19.93 4.85
CA ALA A 579 11.67 20.65 3.62
C ALA A 579 12.66 21.80 3.36
N LEU A 580 13.00 22.58 4.39
CA LEU A 580 13.99 23.67 4.30
C LEU A 580 15.37 23.14 3.87
N ILE A 581 15.83 22.02 4.43
CA ILE A 581 17.13 21.44 4.07
C ILE A 581 17.16 21.01 2.59
N ILE A 582 16.06 20.52 2.02
CA ILE A 582 15.99 20.25 0.58
C ILE A 582 16.17 21.53 -0.24
N VAL A 583 15.49 22.61 0.13
CA VAL A 583 15.62 23.92 -0.55
C VAL A 583 17.05 24.41 -0.49
N LEU A 584 17.65 24.43 0.70
CA LEU A 584 19.02 24.87 0.92
C LEU A 584 20.03 24.01 0.16
N TRP A 585 19.85 22.69 0.14
CA TRP A 585 20.74 21.78 -0.59
C TRP A 585 20.69 22.00 -2.10
N ASN A 586 19.49 22.09 -2.67
CA ASN A 586 19.33 22.37 -4.09
C ASN A 586 19.89 23.75 -4.46
N ALA A 587 19.65 24.78 -3.65
CA ALA A 587 20.22 26.11 -3.84
C ALA A 587 21.76 26.08 -3.76
N LEU A 588 22.34 25.36 -2.81
CA LEU A 588 23.80 25.17 -2.69
C LEU A 588 24.37 24.58 -3.98
N ILE A 589 23.74 23.54 -4.54
CA ILE A 589 24.20 22.91 -5.79
C ILE A 589 24.19 23.94 -6.93
N LEU A 590 23.11 24.71 -7.07
CA LEU A 590 23.01 25.74 -8.13
C LEU A 590 24.07 26.82 -7.96
N HIS A 591 24.28 27.34 -6.75
CA HIS A 591 25.30 28.36 -6.46
C HIS A 591 26.72 27.84 -6.69
N ALA A 592 27.03 26.62 -6.22
CA ALA A 592 28.31 25.97 -6.46
C ALA A 592 28.58 25.80 -7.98
N ARG A 593 27.54 25.54 -8.77
CA ARG A 593 27.65 25.45 -10.24
C ARG A 593 27.86 26.81 -10.89
N TRP A 594 27.10 27.83 -10.49
CA TRP A 594 27.21 29.20 -11.02
C TRP A 594 28.54 29.85 -10.65
N GLY A 595 28.97 29.65 -9.40
CA GLY A 595 30.26 30.17 -8.91
C GLY A 595 31.48 29.41 -9.47
N GLY A 596 31.29 28.40 -10.31
CA GLY A 596 32.38 27.64 -10.93
C GLY A 596 33.11 26.69 -9.96
N LEU A 597 32.63 26.54 -8.71
CA LEU A 597 33.23 25.67 -7.68
C LEU A 597 33.13 24.20 -8.08
N VAL A 598 32.05 23.82 -8.77
CA VAL A 598 31.86 22.46 -9.25
C VAL A 598 31.62 22.44 -10.76
N ARG A 599 32.26 21.44 -11.41
CA ARG A 599 32.01 21.09 -12.81
C ARG A 599 31.02 19.91 -12.88
N GLU A 600 30.86 19.27 -14.04
CA GLU A 600 29.90 18.19 -14.27
C GLU A 600 29.94 17.10 -13.19
N ARG A 601 31.13 16.62 -12.84
CA ARG A 601 31.33 15.55 -11.86
C ARG A 601 30.94 15.96 -10.43
N GLY A 602 31.26 17.21 -10.03
CA GLY A 602 30.85 17.73 -8.73
C GLY A 602 29.35 17.91 -8.65
N LEU A 603 28.71 18.44 -9.72
CA LEU A 603 27.26 18.55 -9.84
C LEU A 603 26.58 17.19 -9.64
N VAL A 604 27.09 16.15 -10.31
CA VAL A 604 26.57 14.78 -10.22
C VAL A 604 26.66 14.21 -8.80
N ASN A 605 27.81 14.33 -8.14
CA ASN A 605 27.97 13.87 -6.76
C ASN A 605 27.06 14.59 -5.78
N LEU A 606 26.93 15.91 -5.91
CA LEU A 606 26.01 16.69 -5.05
C LEU A 606 24.54 16.33 -5.31
N ALA A 607 24.16 16.00 -6.55
CA ALA A 607 22.81 15.53 -6.86
C ALA A 607 22.50 14.16 -6.22
N ILE A 608 23.49 13.25 -6.10
CA ILE A 608 23.30 11.97 -5.37
C ILE A 608 23.11 12.23 -3.87
N VAL A 609 23.88 13.16 -3.28
CA VAL A 609 23.65 13.56 -1.87
C VAL A 609 22.24 14.14 -1.70
N GLY A 610 21.67 14.80 -2.72
CA GLY A 610 20.30 15.24 -2.76
C GLY A 610 19.28 14.11 -2.53
N ASN A 611 19.57 12.89 -3.00
CA ASN A 611 18.73 11.72 -2.66
C ASN A 611 18.74 11.41 -1.15
N ILE A 612 19.90 11.54 -0.49
CA ILE A 612 20.02 11.33 0.96
C ILE A 612 19.20 12.39 1.70
N VAL A 613 19.38 13.65 1.33
CA VAL A 613 18.67 14.79 1.95
C VAL A 613 17.16 14.61 1.80
N THR A 614 16.69 14.26 0.61
CA THR A 614 15.26 14.10 0.34
C THR A 614 14.69 12.87 1.04
N SER A 615 15.38 11.73 1.05
CA SER A 615 14.90 10.54 1.74
C SER A 615 14.88 10.73 3.26
N TRP A 616 15.84 11.47 3.82
CA TRP A 616 15.83 11.82 5.21
C TRP A 616 14.65 12.75 5.56
N SER A 617 14.39 13.77 4.75
CA SER A 617 13.23 14.66 4.92
C SER A 617 11.90 13.93 4.75
N TRP A 618 11.83 12.93 3.89
CA TRP A 618 10.59 12.19 3.64
C TRP A 618 10.31 11.14 4.71
N PHE A 619 11.30 10.30 5.05
CA PHE A 619 11.17 9.18 6.00
C PHE A 619 11.88 9.42 7.33
N GLY A 620 13.10 9.96 7.32
CA GLY A 620 13.95 10.07 8.48
C GLY A 620 13.34 10.94 9.59
N VAL A 621 12.76 12.08 9.24
CA VAL A 621 12.13 12.99 10.21
C VAL A 621 10.92 12.37 10.91
N ASN A 622 10.21 11.44 10.28
CA ASN A 622 9.08 10.74 10.90
C ASN A 622 9.53 9.81 12.04
N MET A 623 10.81 9.39 12.05
CA MET A 623 11.36 8.51 13.09
C MET A 623 11.59 9.20 14.41
N LEU A 624 11.67 10.53 14.38
CA LEU A 624 11.91 11.31 15.60
C LEU A 624 10.70 11.29 16.53
N GLY A 625 9.51 10.92 16.03
CA GLY A 625 8.28 10.82 16.82
C GLY A 625 7.84 12.16 17.45
N ILE A 626 8.43 13.28 16.99
CA ILE A 626 8.25 14.63 17.52
C ILE A 626 7.60 15.48 16.43
N GLY A 627 6.74 16.41 16.85
CA GLY A 627 6.08 17.38 15.97
C GLY A 627 4.73 16.92 15.45
N LEU A 628 4.03 17.85 14.80
CA LEU A 628 2.64 17.68 14.33
C LEU A 628 2.53 16.79 13.08
N HIS A 629 3.65 16.51 12.41
CA HIS A 629 3.75 15.73 11.19
C HIS A 629 4.31 14.31 11.41
N SER A 630 4.20 13.77 12.62
CA SER A 630 4.64 12.40 12.92
C SER A 630 3.56 11.39 12.53
N TYR A 631 3.85 10.49 11.59
CA TYR A 631 2.91 9.49 11.06
C TYR A 631 3.20 8.06 11.53
N GLY A 632 3.91 7.91 12.66
CA GLY A 632 4.34 6.64 13.17
C GLY A 632 5.50 6.01 12.39
N PHE A 633 6.26 5.13 13.03
CA PHE A 633 7.45 4.54 12.43
C PHE A 633 7.65 3.07 12.77
N THR A 634 8.17 2.29 11.81
CA THR A 634 8.58 0.90 11.99
C THR A 634 10.10 0.75 11.90
N ALA A 635 10.68 -0.10 12.76
CA ALA A 635 12.12 -0.41 12.72
C ALA A 635 12.60 -0.94 11.35
N ALA A 636 11.71 -1.55 10.58
CA ALA A 636 12.02 -2.01 9.23
C ALA A 636 12.31 -0.85 8.29
N ALA A 637 11.53 0.24 8.35
CA ALA A 637 11.74 1.41 7.51
C ALA A 637 13.08 2.10 7.80
N PHE A 638 13.52 2.13 9.07
CA PHE A 638 14.85 2.66 9.42
C PHE A 638 15.98 1.87 8.76
N ARG A 639 15.94 0.54 8.84
CA ARG A 639 16.97 -0.32 8.21
C ARG A 639 17.05 -0.09 6.70
N TRP A 640 15.90 -0.01 6.02
CA TRP A 640 15.86 0.25 4.58
C TRP A 640 16.36 1.66 4.23
N LEU A 641 16.02 2.68 5.04
CA LEU A 641 16.56 4.03 4.86
C LEU A 641 18.07 4.05 5.03
N MET A 642 18.63 3.39 6.05
CA MET A 642 20.09 3.32 6.25
C MET A 642 20.78 2.60 5.10
N LEU A 643 20.24 1.48 4.63
CA LEU A 643 20.76 0.79 3.44
C LEU A 643 20.74 1.68 2.21
N PHE A 644 19.66 2.45 2.01
CA PHE A 644 19.57 3.43 0.93
C PHE A 644 20.65 4.50 1.07
N VAL A 645 20.81 5.11 2.24
CA VAL A 645 21.86 6.12 2.50
C VAL A 645 23.24 5.55 2.22
N LEU A 646 23.56 4.36 2.72
CA LEU A 646 24.84 3.70 2.47
C LEU A 646 25.06 3.44 0.99
N SER A 647 24.04 3.04 0.24
CA SER A 647 24.12 2.87 -1.22
C SER A 647 24.47 4.16 -1.94
N GLN A 648 23.84 5.29 -1.52
CA GLN A 648 24.14 6.61 -2.09
C GLN A 648 25.57 7.07 -1.76
N LEU A 649 26.03 6.86 -0.53
CA LEU A 649 27.41 7.17 -0.14
C LEU A 649 28.43 6.35 -0.94
N ALA A 650 28.15 5.06 -1.18
CA ALA A 650 28.98 4.21 -2.05
C ALA A 650 29.03 4.77 -3.49
N LEU A 651 27.90 5.24 -4.05
CA LEU A 651 27.86 5.88 -5.37
C LEU A 651 28.64 7.19 -5.40
N VAL A 652 28.56 8.01 -4.35
CA VAL A 652 29.39 9.22 -4.22
C VAL A 652 30.87 8.86 -4.19
N ALA A 653 31.27 7.84 -3.43
CA ALA A 653 32.66 7.36 -3.40
C ALA A 653 33.13 6.90 -4.78
N LEU A 654 32.32 6.14 -5.52
CA LEU A 654 32.59 5.78 -6.92
C LEU A 654 32.73 7.04 -7.80
N GLY A 655 31.87 8.03 -7.61
CA GLY A 655 31.94 9.32 -8.31
C GLY A 655 33.20 10.13 -7.99
N LEU A 656 33.82 9.96 -6.85
CA LEU A 656 35.04 10.63 -6.43
C LEU A 656 36.32 9.92 -6.90
N LEU A 657 36.25 8.68 -7.39
CA LEU A 657 37.40 7.95 -7.90
C LEU A 657 38.16 8.73 -8.98
N PRO A 658 39.50 8.70 -9.05
CA PRO A 658 40.25 9.28 -10.13
C PRO A 658 39.74 8.80 -11.49
N ARG A 659 39.78 9.70 -12.52
CA ARG A 659 39.29 9.36 -13.87
C ARG A 659 39.98 8.14 -14.50
N THR A 660 41.18 7.84 -14.08
CA THR A 660 41.93 6.66 -14.52
C THR A 660 41.24 5.33 -14.18
N TYR A 661 40.38 5.32 -13.17
CA TYR A 661 39.56 4.13 -12.79
C TYR A 661 38.25 4.05 -13.56
N TRP A 662 37.83 5.13 -14.24
CA TRP A 662 36.59 5.14 -15.00
C TRP A 662 36.78 4.49 -16.37
N MET A 663 36.02 3.43 -16.66
CA MET A 663 36.14 2.69 -17.93
C MET A 663 35.95 3.57 -19.16
N SER A 664 35.07 4.58 -19.08
CA SER A 664 34.80 5.51 -20.19
C SER A 664 35.99 6.44 -20.53
N PHE A 665 36.97 6.57 -19.65
CA PHE A 665 38.16 7.42 -19.87
C PHE A 665 39.46 6.63 -20.04
N LYS A 666 39.39 5.28 -19.97
CA LYS A 666 40.55 4.43 -20.26
C LYS A 666 40.86 4.50 -21.77
N PRO A 667 42.13 4.63 -22.19
CA PRO A 667 42.52 4.55 -23.58
C PRO A 667 41.98 3.24 -24.20
N SER A 668 41.47 3.31 -25.40
CA SER A 668 41.19 2.12 -26.20
C SER A 668 42.51 1.37 -26.42
N ALA A 669 42.51 0.05 -26.29
CA ALA A 669 43.69 -0.71 -26.73
C ALA A 669 44.00 -0.33 -28.15
N PRO A 670 45.28 -0.10 -28.50
CA PRO A 670 45.67 0.19 -29.89
C PRO A 670 45.09 -0.94 -30.75
N VAL A 671 44.30 -0.55 -31.75
CA VAL A 671 43.89 -1.48 -32.81
C VAL A 671 45.20 -2.08 -33.36
N PRO A 672 45.37 -3.42 -33.33
CA PRO A 672 46.52 -4.02 -33.95
C PRO A 672 46.62 -3.46 -35.38
N ALA A 673 47.73 -2.86 -35.73
CA ALA A 673 47.92 -2.39 -37.11
C ALA A 673 47.67 -3.61 -38.00
N GLU A 674 46.55 -3.59 -38.68
CA GLU A 674 46.27 -4.55 -39.72
C GLU A 674 47.45 -4.48 -40.67
N LYS A 675 48.25 -5.57 -40.76
CA LYS A 675 49.32 -5.66 -41.72
C LYS A 675 48.69 -5.42 -43.05
N ILE A 676 48.84 -4.17 -43.56
CA ILE A 676 48.51 -3.88 -44.94
C ILE A 676 49.42 -4.81 -45.75
N ALA A 677 48.85 -5.86 -46.27
CA ALA A 677 49.52 -6.71 -47.21
C ALA A 677 49.89 -5.79 -48.40
N PRO A 678 51.15 -5.77 -48.83
CA PRO A 678 51.52 -4.94 -50.00
C PRO A 678 50.68 -5.42 -51.18
N GLY A 679 49.95 -4.47 -51.77
CA GLY A 679 49.14 -4.73 -52.97
C GLY A 679 49.99 -5.34 -54.06
N PRO A 680 49.47 -6.29 -54.85
CA PRO A 680 50.19 -6.90 -55.95
C PRO A 680 50.45 -5.81 -57.01
N GLY A 681 51.74 -5.29 -57.04
CA GLY A 681 52.11 -4.26 -58.07
C GLY A 681 53.18 -3.23 -57.65
N ALA A 682 53.82 -3.38 -56.49
CA ALA A 682 54.94 -2.48 -56.12
C ALA A 682 56.22 -3.00 -56.76
N ASP A 683 56.73 -2.22 -57.79
CA ASP A 683 57.96 -2.45 -58.43
C ASP A 683 59.17 -2.26 -57.46
N PRO A 684 60.08 -3.25 -57.31
CA PRO A 684 61.20 -3.18 -56.38
C PRO A 684 62.34 -2.20 -56.79
N GLY A 685 62.15 -1.40 -57.81
CA GLY A 685 63.21 -0.60 -58.40
C GLY A 685 63.16 0.94 -58.24
N ALA A 686 62.20 1.53 -57.61
CA ALA A 686 62.10 2.98 -57.47
C ALA A 686 63.01 3.54 -56.36
N LYS A 687 64.06 4.27 -56.73
CA LYS A 687 64.91 5.06 -55.83
C LYS A 687 64.14 6.22 -55.22
N PRO A 688 64.37 6.53 -53.93
CA PRO A 688 63.72 7.69 -53.31
C PRO A 688 64.25 9.00 -53.88
N ALA A 689 63.31 9.94 -54.18
CA ALA A 689 63.64 11.29 -54.50
C ALA A 689 64.14 12.06 -53.26
N PRO A 690 65.08 13.05 -53.46
CA PRO A 690 65.64 13.81 -52.34
C PRO A 690 64.62 14.77 -51.74
N ALA A 691 64.59 14.88 -50.41
CA ALA A 691 63.82 15.82 -49.68
C ALA A 691 64.22 17.25 -50.00
N ALA A 692 63.26 18.08 -50.39
CA ALA A 692 63.43 19.51 -50.43
C ALA A 692 63.29 20.11 -49.02
N THR A 693 64.23 20.98 -48.70
CA THR A 693 64.40 21.75 -47.48
C THR A 693 63.22 22.69 -47.16
#